data_0acc38ea2e9a147080bdd2b6ba1469bb
#
_entry.id   0acc38ea2e9a147080bdd2b6ba1469bb
#
_cell.length_a   1.000
_cell.length_b   1.000
_cell.length_c   1.000
_cell.angle_alpha   90.00
_cell.angle_beta   90.00
_cell.angle_gamma   90.00
#
_symmetry.space_group_name_H-M   'P 1'
#
loop_
_entity.id
_entity.type
_entity.pdbx_description
1 polymer ?
#
loop_
_entity_poly.entity_id
_entity_poly.type
_entity_poly.pdbx_seq_one_letter_code
_entity_poly.pdbx_strand_id
1 'polypeptide(L)'
;MPLSAAEQRWLPWFGKNGKLAMRWSCSLNRHRYAALEQVFGSIAATRVDILQRWATEQWQQLESLAAQCRADSALDAAVLTRRRQLAPDFSELFLLDAGGVVAASTAGGRCGQRHSQPAALQRGRRARFLHGPYRDIDTERIGPSSSRFHDAVTLMFYLPLDDGRCLCGRVPNDVLGDLIQREAGHIFNESGDNYLFMARAGFDHSIAPGTALSRSRFEDSTFSLGDNLKDGIRTGFGTVRVQQHTELELVFNDPATGQLHPGVRETIRHGDNTYVLYPGYADYRHIPVVGRGLTFQLPGSDDLWGMMCEADLEEVYRSRPLSYRLTRLYLLTAIPAGLAGWALEQFAALPPALSLLLVWLLQGMGVLAFYQLGARQVTGRVSSLIRAVRSIAEGGGDLRQRLNRSDRRPDELTTLASWFNSFIDQLECTIRLVQHSSRDISVANLQLQHSQQDTTGSVMSVVSQMADMLALLDSQQRQIDHASASAGGIRTQLALLAEGSGKQVALIRERSQGIRQSVNGSSHTLRQLQDSAREIGQIVAVIRDIADQTNLLALNAAIEAARAGESGRGFAVVADEVRKLADRTASATLQIGDMIGGIQQQAAGAVSSMDSGMREMEDGLRLAEHAASDNGDAQQLIGSLVASIDGIAEASRAYGEKVQQVNAATRSISTVLDHSQYSSEQTAAASQRLAALMTQFQVD
;
A
#
# COMPACT_ATOMS: atom_id res chain seq x y z
N MET A 1 28.03 -20.86 -20.81
CA MET A 1 27.49 -20.41 -22.12
C MET A 1 28.40 -20.88 -23.26
N PRO A 2 27.95 -21.68 -24.23
CA PRO A 2 28.71 -22.05 -25.41
C PRO A 2 28.66 -20.92 -26.45
N LEU A 3 29.82 -20.34 -26.78
CA LEU A 3 29.97 -19.40 -27.87
C LEU A 3 30.33 -20.14 -29.18
N SER A 4 29.73 -19.74 -30.29
CA SER A 4 30.11 -20.22 -31.62
C SER A 4 31.54 -19.79 -31.97
N ALA A 5 32.14 -20.45 -32.96
CA ALA A 5 33.50 -20.08 -33.43
C ALA A 5 33.58 -18.63 -33.96
N ALA A 6 32.50 -18.09 -34.53
CA ALA A 6 32.40 -16.70 -34.94
C ALA A 6 32.36 -15.75 -33.72
N GLU A 7 31.55 -16.04 -32.74
CA GLU A 7 31.42 -15.29 -31.46
C GLU A 7 32.71 -15.31 -30.64
N GLN A 8 33.57 -16.32 -30.80
CA GLN A 8 34.89 -16.38 -30.15
C GLN A 8 35.98 -15.56 -30.87
N ARG A 9 35.83 -15.24 -32.15
CA ARG A 9 36.87 -14.60 -32.97
C ARG A 9 36.56 -13.19 -33.44
N TRP A 10 35.44 -12.61 -33.06
CA TRP A 10 34.89 -11.36 -33.55
C TRP A 10 35.69 -10.09 -33.16
N LEU A 11 36.47 -10.12 -32.04
CA LEU A 11 37.21 -8.96 -31.58
C LEU A 11 38.28 -8.48 -32.59
N PRO A 12 38.50 -7.16 -32.75
CA PRO A 12 39.60 -6.60 -33.53
C PRO A 12 40.97 -6.97 -32.90
N TRP A 13 42.05 -6.90 -33.67
CA TRP A 13 43.38 -7.22 -33.13
C TRP A 13 43.92 -6.14 -32.19
N PHE A 14 43.67 -4.87 -32.44
CA PHE A 14 44.22 -3.69 -31.76
C PHE A 14 43.09 -2.83 -31.16
N GLY A 15 43.45 -1.89 -30.29
CA GLY A 15 42.50 -1.03 -29.57
C GLY A 15 42.28 -1.47 -28.12
N LYS A 16 41.47 -0.70 -27.37
CA LYS A 16 41.15 -1.01 -25.98
C LYS A 16 40.48 -2.38 -25.86
N ASN A 17 39.53 -2.65 -26.75
CA ASN A 17 38.78 -3.93 -26.82
C ASN A 17 39.46 -4.95 -27.74
N GLY A 18 40.71 -4.70 -28.16
CA GLY A 18 41.41 -5.59 -29.09
C GLY A 18 41.90 -6.89 -28.42
N LYS A 19 42.06 -7.92 -29.30
CA LYS A 19 42.48 -9.27 -28.84
C LYS A 19 43.73 -9.26 -27.97
N LEU A 20 44.76 -8.50 -28.36
CA LEU A 20 46.03 -8.46 -27.61
C LEU A 20 45.83 -7.83 -26.21
N ALA A 21 45.14 -6.68 -26.12
CA ALA A 21 44.90 -5.99 -24.86
C ALA A 21 43.98 -6.80 -23.94
N MET A 22 42.89 -7.39 -24.48
CA MET A 22 41.93 -8.14 -23.68
C MET A 22 42.49 -9.48 -23.24
N ARG A 23 43.20 -10.24 -24.06
CA ARG A 23 43.87 -11.47 -23.66
C ARG A 23 44.84 -11.25 -22.52
N TRP A 24 45.65 -10.20 -22.64
CA TRP A 24 46.59 -9.82 -21.59
C TRP A 24 45.88 -9.44 -20.27
N SER A 25 44.86 -8.60 -20.37
CA SER A 25 44.07 -8.15 -19.21
C SER A 25 43.34 -9.31 -18.53
N CYS A 26 42.68 -10.18 -19.28
CA CYS A 26 41.98 -11.36 -18.75
C CYS A 26 42.99 -12.38 -18.16
N SER A 27 44.15 -12.59 -18.78
CA SER A 27 45.20 -13.46 -18.25
C SER A 27 45.70 -12.99 -16.88
N LEU A 28 45.97 -11.71 -16.72
CA LEU A 28 46.37 -11.11 -15.43
C LEU A 28 45.32 -11.26 -14.34
N ASN A 29 44.05 -11.26 -14.72
CA ASN A 29 42.89 -11.32 -13.83
C ASN A 29 42.23 -12.70 -13.77
N ARG A 30 42.89 -13.76 -14.26
CA ARG A 30 42.29 -15.12 -14.33
C ARG A 30 41.84 -15.62 -12.96
N HIS A 31 42.54 -15.29 -11.90
CA HIS A 31 42.20 -15.65 -10.52
C HIS A 31 40.89 -15.04 -10.02
N ARG A 32 40.35 -14.02 -10.69
CA ARG A 32 39.11 -13.33 -10.34
C ARG A 32 37.86 -13.96 -10.98
N TYR A 33 37.97 -14.93 -11.88
CA TYR A 33 36.84 -15.48 -12.62
C TYR A 33 35.72 -15.97 -11.71
N ALA A 34 36.06 -16.86 -10.75
CA ALA A 34 35.06 -17.37 -9.80
C ALA A 34 34.40 -16.27 -8.96
N ALA A 35 35.20 -15.28 -8.53
CA ALA A 35 34.66 -14.14 -7.80
C ALA A 35 33.72 -13.27 -8.67
N LEU A 36 34.05 -13.08 -9.95
CA LEU A 36 33.20 -12.34 -10.88
C LEU A 36 31.89 -13.07 -11.18
N GLU A 37 31.91 -14.40 -11.34
CA GLU A 37 30.68 -15.20 -11.45
C GLU A 37 29.77 -15.03 -10.24
N GLN A 38 30.36 -15.07 -9.03
CA GLN A 38 29.62 -14.85 -7.80
C GLN A 38 29.07 -13.40 -7.71
N VAL A 39 29.85 -12.41 -8.12
CA VAL A 39 29.44 -11.00 -8.13
C VAL A 39 28.25 -10.78 -9.05
N PHE A 40 28.35 -11.17 -10.33
CA PHE A 40 27.23 -11.05 -11.27
C PHE A 40 26.02 -11.88 -10.82
N GLY A 41 26.27 -13.06 -10.20
CA GLY A 41 25.25 -13.90 -9.61
C GLY A 41 24.46 -13.18 -8.52
N SER A 42 25.16 -12.57 -7.58
CA SER A 42 24.54 -11.81 -6.48
C SER A 42 23.79 -10.59 -6.98
N ILE A 43 24.35 -9.87 -7.94
CA ILE A 43 23.71 -8.71 -8.56
C ILE A 43 22.38 -9.13 -9.20
N ALA A 44 22.38 -10.12 -10.08
CA ALA A 44 21.18 -10.55 -10.79
C ALA A 44 20.10 -11.08 -9.82
N ALA A 45 20.49 -11.92 -8.85
CA ALA A 45 19.57 -12.45 -7.85
C ALA A 45 18.92 -11.35 -6.99
N THR A 46 19.72 -10.37 -6.55
CA THR A 46 19.21 -9.23 -5.76
C THR A 46 18.20 -8.40 -6.55
N ARG A 47 18.45 -8.15 -7.86
CA ARG A 47 17.50 -7.42 -8.71
C ARG A 47 16.17 -8.16 -8.86
N VAL A 48 16.22 -9.45 -9.10
CA VAL A 48 15.02 -10.28 -9.20
C VAL A 48 14.24 -10.25 -7.89
N ASP A 49 14.91 -10.39 -6.75
CA ASP A 49 14.28 -10.35 -5.43
C ASP A 49 13.62 -8.99 -5.14
N ILE A 50 14.28 -7.88 -5.48
CA ILE A 50 13.69 -6.52 -5.37
C ILE A 50 12.39 -6.42 -6.18
N LEU A 51 12.39 -6.86 -7.43
CA LEU A 51 11.21 -6.81 -8.29
C LEU A 51 10.05 -7.69 -7.79
N GLN A 52 10.35 -8.89 -7.30
CA GLN A 52 9.34 -9.80 -6.77
C GLN A 52 8.74 -9.29 -5.46
N ARG A 53 9.56 -8.72 -4.57
CA ARG A 53 9.08 -8.06 -3.34
C ARG A 53 8.24 -6.85 -3.67
N TRP A 54 8.71 -5.98 -4.54
CA TRP A 54 7.97 -4.81 -5.00
C TRP A 54 6.58 -5.20 -5.54
N ALA A 55 6.52 -6.18 -6.44
CA ALA A 55 5.23 -6.63 -6.97
C ALA A 55 4.31 -7.20 -5.88
N THR A 56 4.88 -7.93 -4.91
CA THR A 56 4.14 -8.46 -3.76
C THR A 56 3.58 -7.33 -2.89
N GLU A 57 4.35 -6.29 -2.64
CA GLU A 57 3.90 -5.09 -1.91
C GLU A 57 2.76 -4.37 -2.63
N GLN A 58 2.84 -4.21 -3.97
CA GLN A 58 1.75 -3.62 -4.74
C GLN A 58 0.46 -4.46 -4.62
N TRP A 59 0.57 -5.79 -4.66
CA TRP A 59 -0.58 -6.68 -4.41
C TRP A 59 -1.18 -6.50 -3.02
N GLN A 60 -0.35 -6.43 -1.98
CA GLN A 60 -0.82 -6.20 -0.61
C GLN A 60 -1.58 -4.88 -0.45
N GLN A 61 -1.15 -3.81 -1.15
CA GLN A 61 -1.87 -2.54 -1.17
C GLN A 61 -3.27 -2.69 -1.77
N LEU A 62 -3.40 -3.41 -2.90
CA LEU A 62 -4.69 -3.65 -3.53
C LEU A 62 -5.57 -4.61 -2.72
N GLU A 63 -5.02 -5.68 -2.16
CA GLU A 63 -5.74 -6.65 -1.32
C GLU A 63 -6.27 -5.99 -0.04
N SER A 64 -5.48 -5.12 0.59
CA SER A 64 -5.91 -4.32 1.74
C SER A 64 -7.09 -3.39 1.39
N LEU A 65 -7.04 -2.76 0.21
CA LEU A 65 -8.13 -1.92 -0.29
C LEU A 65 -9.38 -2.74 -0.62
N ALA A 66 -9.23 -3.93 -1.21
CA ALA A 66 -10.33 -4.86 -1.49
C ALA A 66 -11.00 -5.37 -0.20
N ALA A 67 -10.24 -5.63 0.86
CA ALA A 67 -10.79 -6.02 2.16
C ALA A 67 -11.68 -4.92 2.78
N GLN A 68 -11.31 -3.64 2.58
CA GLN A 68 -12.15 -2.51 2.99
C GLN A 68 -13.44 -2.43 2.16
N CYS A 69 -13.37 -2.75 0.87
CA CYS A 69 -14.52 -2.78 -0.01
C CYS A 69 -15.59 -3.80 0.40
N ARG A 70 -15.16 -4.94 0.97
CA ARG A 70 -16.07 -5.97 1.50
C ARG A 70 -16.81 -5.54 2.75
N ALA A 71 -16.19 -4.67 3.55
CA ALA A 71 -16.79 -4.15 4.78
C ALA A 71 -17.75 -2.97 4.52
N ASP A 72 -17.46 -2.18 3.48
CA ASP A 72 -18.19 -0.97 3.09
C ASP A 72 -18.51 -1.02 1.60
N SER A 73 -19.77 -1.00 1.22
CA SER A 73 -20.17 -1.16 -0.18
C SER A 73 -19.77 -0.01 -1.13
N ALA A 74 -19.17 1.07 -0.62
CA ALA A 74 -18.79 2.25 -1.41
C ALA A 74 -17.27 2.48 -1.40
N LEU A 75 -16.57 1.96 -2.42
CA LEU A 75 -15.27 2.51 -2.82
C LEU A 75 -15.51 3.78 -3.65
N ASP A 76 -15.40 4.92 -3.01
CA ASP A 76 -15.42 6.20 -3.71
C ASP A 76 -14.01 6.66 -4.13
N ALA A 77 -13.94 7.71 -4.95
CA ALA A 77 -12.68 8.28 -5.42
C ALA A 77 -11.80 8.82 -4.27
N ALA A 78 -12.40 9.19 -3.13
CA ALA A 78 -11.67 9.72 -1.98
C ALA A 78 -10.87 8.61 -1.27
N VAL A 79 -11.48 7.44 -1.07
CA VAL A 79 -10.79 6.25 -0.52
C VAL A 79 -9.63 5.81 -1.40
N LEU A 80 -9.87 5.74 -2.73
CA LEU A 80 -8.83 5.41 -3.70
C LEU A 80 -7.67 6.42 -3.66
N THR A 81 -7.98 7.71 -3.58
CA THR A 81 -6.98 8.79 -3.54
C THR A 81 -6.10 8.70 -2.29
N ARG A 82 -6.69 8.46 -1.12
CA ARG A 82 -5.93 8.24 0.12
C ARG A 82 -5.00 7.06 0.02
N ARG A 83 -5.48 5.95 -0.55
CA ARG A 83 -4.64 4.75 -0.75
C ARG A 83 -3.50 5.04 -1.73
N ARG A 84 -3.75 5.74 -2.83
CA ARG A 84 -2.70 6.12 -3.80
C ARG A 84 -1.58 6.94 -3.15
N GLN A 85 -1.90 7.81 -2.18
CA GLN A 85 -0.89 8.57 -1.43
C GLN A 85 0.05 7.68 -0.62
N LEU A 86 -0.42 6.52 -0.13
CA LEU A 86 0.38 5.53 0.59
C LEU A 86 1.13 4.57 -0.34
N ALA A 87 0.75 4.48 -1.60
CA ALA A 87 1.37 3.64 -2.61
C ALA A 87 1.73 4.50 -3.84
N PRO A 88 2.82 5.28 -3.76
CA PRO A 88 3.16 6.32 -4.75
C PRO A 88 3.54 5.77 -6.13
N ASP A 89 3.83 4.48 -6.24
CA ASP A 89 4.14 3.84 -7.52
C ASP A 89 2.91 3.72 -8.43
N PHE A 90 1.70 3.67 -7.85
CA PHE A 90 0.48 3.75 -8.65
C PHE A 90 0.25 5.18 -9.16
N SER A 91 0.24 5.35 -10.48
CA SER A 91 -0.21 6.61 -11.11
C SER A 91 -1.72 6.75 -11.04
N GLU A 92 -2.47 5.62 -11.09
CA GLU A 92 -3.92 5.57 -10.99
C GLU A 92 -4.38 4.33 -10.21
N LEU A 93 -5.33 4.51 -9.29
CA LEU A 93 -6.14 3.45 -8.71
C LEU A 93 -7.59 3.65 -9.17
N PHE A 94 -8.23 2.62 -9.69
CA PHE A 94 -9.59 2.72 -10.20
C PHE A 94 -10.38 1.43 -10.03
N LEU A 95 -11.69 1.57 -10.01
CA LEU A 95 -12.65 0.48 -9.88
C LEU A 95 -13.41 0.33 -11.19
N LEU A 96 -13.42 -0.88 -11.72
CA LEU A 96 -14.25 -1.27 -12.87
C LEU A 96 -15.52 -1.98 -12.38
N ASP A 97 -16.64 -1.61 -12.95
CA ASP A 97 -17.90 -2.31 -12.75
C ASP A 97 -17.95 -3.67 -13.50
N ALA A 98 -19.05 -4.40 -13.35
CA ALA A 98 -19.25 -5.67 -14.04
C ALA A 98 -19.29 -5.52 -15.57
N GLY A 99 -19.59 -4.34 -16.12
CA GLY A 99 -19.58 -4.01 -17.55
C GLY A 99 -18.18 -3.67 -18.08
N GLY A 100 -17.20 -3.43 -17.20
CA GLY A 100 -15.85 -2.99 -17.56
C GLY A 100 -15.76 -1.48 -17.78
N VAL A 101 -16.67 -0.73 -17.16
CA VAL A 101 -16.68 0.73 -17.13
C VAL A 101 -16.06 1.21 -15.83
N VAL A 102 -15.30 2.30 -15.88
CA VAL A 102 -14.68 2.92 -14.70
C VAL A 102 -15.77 3.53 -13.81
N ALA A 103 -16.01 2.91 -12.66
CA ALA A 103 -17.00 3.37 -11.68
C ALA A 103 -16.42 4.45 -10.75
N ALA A 104 -15.14 4.34 -10.37
CA ALA A 104 -14.40 5.32 -9.58
C ALA A 104 -12.94 5.33 -10.00
N SER A 105 -12.28 6.49 -9.96
CA SER A 105 -10.85 6.63 -10.30
C SER A 105 -10.21 7.78 -9.54
N THR A 106 -8.91 7.64 -9.26
CA THR A 106 -8.05 8.72 -8.74
C THR A 106 -7.64 9.73 -9.80
N ALA A 107 -7.83 9.39 -11.09
CA ALA A 107 -7.54 10.29 -12.22
C ALA A 107 -8.83 10.99 -12.68
N GLY A 108 -8.77 12.32 -12.82
CA GLY A 108 -9.91 13.11 -13.25
C GLY A 108 -10.41 12.74 -14.65
N GLY A 109 -11.74 12.75 -14.85
CA GLY A 109 -12.37 12.53 -16.16
C GLY A 109 -12.38 11.07 -16.66
N ARG A 110 -11.99 10.11 -15.83
CA ARG A 110 -11.95 8.67 -16.20
C ARG A 110 -13.26 7.93 -15.94
N CYS A 111 -14.04 8.41 -14.96
CA CYS A 111 -15.34 7.78 -14.64
C CYS A 111 -16.27 7.75 -15.85
N GLY A 112 -16.94 6.62 -16.05
CA GLY A 112 -17.82 6.37 -17.19
C GLY A 112 -17.11 5.91 -18.48
N GLN A 113 -15.78 5.91 -18.53
CA GLN A 113 -15.04 5.41 -19.68
C GLN A 113 -14.93 3.87 -19.64
N ARG A 114 -14.96 3.25 -20.80
CA ARG A 114 -14.73 1.82 -20.92
C ARG A 114 -13.24 1.49 -20.90
N HIS A 115 -12.88 0.44 -20.17
CA HIS A 115 -11.49 0.00 -20.10
C HIS A 115 -10.94 -0.47 -21.46
N SER A 116 -9.71 -0.04 -21.78
CA SER A 116 -9.08 -0.25 -23.11
C SER A 116 -8.63 -1.70 -23.36
N GLN A 117 -8.43 -2.51 -22.28
CA GLN A 117 -7.87 -3.86 -22.36
C GLN A 117 -8.90 -4.95 -21.96
N PRO A 118 -9.86 -5.32 -22.83
CA PRO A 118 -10.93 -6.24 -22.44
C PRO A 118 -10.43 -7.67 -22.18
N ALA A 119 -9.43 -8.14 -22.91
CA ALA A 119 -8.86 -9.48 -22.72
C ALA A 119 -8.12 -9.59 -21.36
N ALA A 120 -7.33 -8.59 -20.99
CA ALA A 120 -6.65 -8.53 -19.71
C ALA A 120 -7.64 -8.43 -18.55
N LEU A 121 -8.69 -7.62 -18.70
CA LEU A 121 -9.79 -7.53 -17.72
C LEU A 121 -10.49 -8.88 -17.53
N GLN A 122 -10.77 -9.61 -18.62
CA GLN A 122 -11.37 -10.93 -18.52
C GLN A 122 -10.48 -11.92 -17.77
N ARG A 123 -9.16 -11.86 -17.96
CA ARG A 123 -8.19 -12.66 -17.22
C ARG A 123 -8.15 -12.23 -15.75
N GLY A 124 -8.09 -10.92 -15.48
CA GLY A 124 -8.07 -10.32 -14.15
C GLY A 124 -9.32 -10.53 -13.30
N ARG A 125 -10.48 -10.78 -13.94
CA ARG A 125 -11.73 -11.15 -13.23
C ARG A 125 -11.73 -12.59 -12.71
N ARG A 126 -10.90 -13.48 -13.26
CA ARG A 126 -10.83 -14.88 -12.81
C ARG A 126 -9.87 -15.06 -11.63
N ALA A 127 -8.79 -14.33 -11.62
CA ALA A 127 -7.77 -14.33 -10.58
C ALA A 127 -6.98 -13.01 -10.64
N ARG A 128 -6.22 -12.68 -9.58
CA ARG A 128 -5.28 -11.56 -9.63
C ARG A 128 -4.37 -11.71 -10.84
N PHE A 129 -4.22 -10.64 -11.60
CA PHE A 129 -3.48 -10.65 -12.85
C PHE A 129 -2.67 -9.38 -13.04
N LEU A 130 -1.37 -9.52 -13.28
CA LEU A 130 -0.47 -8.45 -13.68
C LEU A 130 -0.28 -8.50 -15.19
N HIS A 131 -0.78 -7.48 -15.89
CA HIS A 131 -0.66 -7.31 -17.33
C HIS A 131 0.42 -6.31 -17.67
N GLY A 132 1.22 -6.61 -18.62
CA GLY A 132 2.22 -5.71 -19.20
C GLY A 132 3.66 -6.21 -19.02
N PRO A 133 4.63 -5.39 -19.50
CA PRO A 133 4.43 -4.02 -20.02
C PRO A 133 3.71 -3.97 -21.38
N TYR A 134 2.85 -2.97 -21.54
CA TYR A 134 2.14 -2.69 -22.80
C TYR A 134 1.95 -1.17 -22.96
N ARG A 135 1.68 -0.70 -24.18
CA ARG A 135 1.44 0.74 -24.42
C ARG A 135 0.01 1.12 -24.09
N ASP A 136 -0.15 2.14 -23.23
CA ASP A 136 -1.42 2.74 -22.88
C ASP A 136 -1.28 4.26 -22.77
N ILE A 137 -1.91 4.97 -23.72
CA ILE A 137 -1.84 6.44 -23.81
C ILE A 137 -2.41 7.16 -22.56
N ASP A 138 -3.25 6.48 -21.77
CA ASP A 138 -3.77 7.05 -20.54
C ASP A 138 -2.67 7.20 -19.48
N THR A 139 -1.63 6.35 -19.49
CA THR A 139 -0.48 6.48 -18.58
C THR A 139 0.29 7.77 -18.84
N GLU A 140 0.52 8.10 -20.10
CA GLU A 140 1.16 9.36 -20.48
C GLU A 140 0.31 10.58 -20.08
N ARG A 141 -1.03 10.51 -20.24
CA ARG A 141 -1.95 11.59 -19.88
C ARG A 141 -2.07 11.81 -18.38
N ILE A 142 -2.02 10.74 -17.57
CA ILE A 142 -2.14 10.82 -16.12
C ILE A 142 -0.87 11.41 -15.51
N GLY A 143 0.28 11.17 -16.12
CA GLY A 143 1.57 11.69 -15.69
C GLY A 143 2.38 10.74 -14.81
N PRO A 144 3.56 11.20 -14.34
CA PRO A 144 4.50 10.39 -13.58
C PRO A 144 3.95 9.97 -12.22
N SER A 145 4.50 8.86 -11.71
CA SER A 145 4.28 8.40 -10.33
C SER A 145 5.53 8.67 -9.47
N SER A 146 6.19 7.65 -8.97
CA SER A 146 7.44 7.75 -8.20
C SER A 146 8.68 7.92 -9.08
N SER A 147 8.63 7.51 -10.36
CA SER A 147 9.74 7.66 -11.30
C SER A 147 9.81 9.07 -11.90
N ARG A 148 11.02 9.51 -12.22
CA ARG A 148 11.26 10.75 -12.99
C ARG A 148 10.87 10.62 -14.46
N PHE A 149 10.97 9.42 -14.99
CA PHE A 149 10.69 9.09 -16.37
C PHE A 149 9.27 8.55 -16.43
N HIS A 150 8.57 8.86 -17.49
CA HIS A 150 7.33 8.19 -17.80
C HIS A 150 7.01 8.38 -19.28
N ASP A 151 6.38 7.36 -19.84
CA ASP A 151 5.76 7.40 -21.14
C ASP A 151 4.45 6.58 -21.14
N ALA A 152 4.03 6.10 -22.30
CA ALA A 152 2.83 5.28 -22.41
C ALA A 152 3.03 3.82 -21.97
N VAL A 153 4.24 3.37 -21.62
CA VAL A 153 4.47 1.97 -21.23
C VAL A 153 4.00 1.73 -19.82
N THR A 154 3.19 0.69 -19.65
CA THR A 154 2.33 0.51 -18.47
C THR A 154 2.37 -0.91 -17.96
N LEU A 155 2.33 -1.04 -16.64
CA LEU A 155 1.94 -2.24 -15.92
C LEU A 155 0.55 -2.03 -15.30
N MET A 156 -0.32 -3.03 -15.44
CA MET A 156 -1.67 -2.98 -14.90
C MET A 156 -1.95 -4.16 -13.99
N PHE A 157 -2.26 -3.86 -12.75
CA PHE A 157 -2.68 -4.83 -11.75
C PHE A 157 -4.20 -4.95 -11.77
N TYR A 158 -4.74 -6.17 -11.85
CA TYR A 158 -6.16 -6.47 -11.80
C TYR A 158 -6.45 -7.37 -10.61
N LEU A 159 -7.30 -6.94 -9.69
CA LEU A 159 -7.73 -7.72 -8.53
C LEU A 159 -9.26 -7.89 -8.59
N PRO A 160 -9.77 -9.14 -8.75
CA PRO A 160 -11.21 -9.38 -8.78
C PRO A 160 -11.84 -9.15 -7.40
N LEU A 161 -13.07 -8.62 -7.40
CA LEU A 161 -13.93 -8.50 -6.22
C LEU A 161 -15.08 -9.51 -6.32
N ASP A 162 -15.63 -9.91 -5.16
CA ASP A 162 -16.63 -10.98 -5.07
C ASP A 162 -17.96 -10.66 -5.78
N ASP A 163 -18.21 -9.37 -6.07
CA ASP A 163 -19.41 -8.85 -6.73
C ASP A 163 -19.27 -8.68 -8.26
N GLY A 164 -18.20 -9.20 -8.86
CA GLY A 164 -17.90 -9.09 -10.29
C GLY A 164 -17.25 -7.79 -10.72
N ARG A 165 -17.04 -6.84 -9.80
CA ARG A 165 -16.20 -5.66 -10.01
C ARG A 165 -14.72 -6.06 -10.03
N CYS A 166 -13.86 -5.18 -10.56
CA CYS A 166 -12.42 -5.38 -10.57
C CYS A 166 -11.72 -4.11 -10.07
N LEU A 167 -10.88 -4.26 -9.04
CA LEU A 167 -10.01 -3.19 -8.57
C LEU A 167 -8.73 -3.21 -9.40
N CYS A 168 -8.36 -2.05 -9.95
CA CYS A 168 -7.22 -1.92 -10.85
C CYS A 168 -6.20 -0.90 -10.31
N GLY A 169 -4.92 -1.22 -10.50
CA GLY A 169 -3.80 -0.33 -10.21
C GLY A 169 -2.91 -0.17 -11.44
N ARG A 170 -2.73 1.07 -11.89
CA ARG A 170 -1.86 1.44 -13.02
C ARG A 170 -0.51 1.88 -12.50
N VAL A 171 0.57 1.31 -13.01
CA VAL A 171 1.95 1.69 -12.70
C VAL A 171 2.66 2.03 -14.02
N PRO A 172 3.29 3.21 -14.16
CA PRO A 172 4.22 3.48 -15.25
C PRO A 172 5.39 2.50 -15.19
N ASN A 173 5.73 1.90 -16.33
CA ASN A 173 6.76 0.86 -16.38
C ASN A 173 8.16 1.37 -15.99
N ASP A 174 8.40 2.68 -16.12
CA ASP A 174 9.65 3.33 -15.70
C ASP A 174 10.03 3.08 -14.25
N VAL A 175 9.06 2.80 -13.37
CA VAL A 175 9.29 2.41 -11.97
C VAL A 175 10.21 1.18 -11.90
N LEU A 176 10.03 0.19 -12.79
CA LEU A 176 10.90 -0.98 -12.83
C LEU A 176 12.34 -0.61 -13.22
N GLY A 177 12.49 0.27 -14.21
CA GLY A 177 13.80 0.77 -14.61
C GLY A 177 14.53 1.43 -13.44
N ASP A 178 13.82 2.26 -12.66
CA ASP A 178 14.39 2.89 -11.48
C ASP A 178 14.80 1.88 -10.40
N LEU A 179 13.97 0.87 -10.14
CA LEU A 179 14.25 -0.17 -9.14
C LEU A 179 15.52 -0.96 -9.46
N ILE A 180 15.72 -1.35 -10.72
CA ILE A 180 16.89 -2.15 -11.11
C ILE A 180 18.15 -1.32 -11.32
N GLN A 181 18.03 -0.01 -11.57
CA GLN A 181 19.18 0.86 -11.81
C GLN A 181 19.66 1.64 -10.58
N ARG A 182 18.74 2.08 -9.70
CA ARG A 182 19.10 2.95 -8.56
C ARG A 182 19.63 2.20 -7.34
N GLU A 183 18.95 1.15 -6.92
CA GLU A 183 19.12 0.64 -5.56
C GLU A 183 20.36 -0.20 -5.34
N ALA A 184 21.04 -0.58 -6.36
CA ALA A 184 22.14 -1.47 -6.17
C ALA A 184 23.43 -0.89 -6.71
N GLY A 185 24.08 -0.10 -5.99
CA GLY A 185 25.34 0.52 -6.32
C GLY A 185 26.09 -0.15 -7.48
N HIS A 186 26.22 0.56 -8.59
CA HIS A 186 26.87 0.02 -9.78
C HIS A 186 28.33 -0.22 -9.48
N ILE A 187 28.73 -1.49 -9.38
CA ILE A 187 30.12 -1.89 -9.19
C ILE A 187 30.94 -1.48 -10.42
N PHE A 188 30.34 -1.62 -11.59
CA PHE A 188 30.89 -1.19 -12.86
C PHE A 188 30.25 0.14 -13.24
N ASN A 189 30.88 1.24 -12.84
CA ASN A 189 30.30 2.58 -12.92
C ASN A 189 30.24 3.14 -14.34
N GLU A 190 31.11 2.68 -15.26
CA GLU A 190 31.19 3.19 -16.62
C GLU A 190 30.26 2.45 -17.55
N SER A 191 30.14 1.13 -17.41
CA SER A 191 29.48 0.27 -18.39
C SER A 191 28.47 -0.72 -17.83
N GLY A 192 28.34 -0.81 -16.49
CA GLY A 192 27.37 -1.73 -15.88
C GLY A 192 25.95 -1.39 -16.30
N ASP A 193 25.24 -2.33 -16.88
CA ASP A 193 23.85 -2.19 -17.31
C ASP A 193 23.01 -3.35 -16.74
N ASN A 194 21.81 -3.00 -16.26
CA ASN A 194 20.85 -3.97 -15.75
C ASN A 194 19.52 -3.72 -16.49
N TYR A 195 19.05 -4.72 -17.20
CA TYR A 195 17.83 -4.57 -18.00
C TYR A 195 16.96 -5.81 -18.00
N LEU A 196 15.67 -5.58 -18.24
CA LEU A 196 14.65 -6.62 -18.34
C LEU A 196 14.33 -6.87 -19.81
N PHE A 197 14.06 -8.13 -20.12
CA PHE A 197 13.63 -8.54 -21.46
C PHE A 197 12.55 -9.61 -21.38
N MET A 198 11.75 -9.74 -22.44
CA MET A 198 10.79 -10.82 -22.57
C MET A 198 11.52 -12.14 -22.85
N ALA A 199 11.43 -13.09 -21.93
CA ALA A 199 11.94 -14.44 -22.18
C ALA A 199 10.88 -15.31 -22.86
N ARG A 200 9.63 -15.26 -22.38
CA ARG A 200 8.49 -15.94 -22.99
C ARG A 200 7.21 -15.19 -22.66
N ALA A 201 6.51 -14.70 -23.66
CA ALA A 201 5.20 -14.09 -23.50
C ALA A 201 4.16 -15.18 -23.25
N GLY A 202 3.47 -15.07 -22.12
CA GLY A 202 2.39 -15.98 -21.72
C GLY A 202 1.01 -15.42 -22.05
N PHE A 203 0.88 -14.09 -22.11
CA PHE A 203 -0.37 -13.41 -22.39
C PHE A 203 -0.35 -12.66 -23.72
N ASP A 204 0.51 -11.68 -23.88
CA ASP A 204 0.62 -10.92 -25.15
C ASP A 204 1.69 -11.50 -26.06
N HIS A 205 1.29 -12.41 -26.94
CA HIS A 205 2.18 -13.08 -27.88
C HIS A 205 2.73 -12.16 -28.98
N SER A 206 2.33 -10.90 -29.05
CA SER A 206 2.91 -9.92 -29.98
C SER A 206 4.31 -9.47 -29.54
N ILE A 207 4.65 -9.63 -28.24
CA ILE A 207 5.96 -9.27 -27.71
C ILE A 207 6.94 -10.41 -27.96
N ALA A 208 7.90 -10.18 -28.85
CA ALA A 208 8.89 -11.19 -29.21
C ALA A 208 9.88 -11.45 -28.07
N PRO A 209 10.40 -12.70 -27.93
CA PRO A 209 11.51 -12.97 -27.01
C PRO A 209 12.71 -12.07 -27.30
N GLY A 210 13.33 -11.55 -26.23
CA GLY A 210 14.45 -10.61 -26.35
C GLY A 210 14.05 -9.14 -26.48
N THR A 211 12.75 -8.82 -26.55
CA THR A 211 12.26 -7.43 -26.50
C THR A 211 12.52 -6.81 -25.14
N ALA A 212 13.02 -5.60 -25.09
CA ALA A 212 13.29 -4.84 -23.89
C ALA A 212 11.99 -4.56 -23.11
N LEU A 213 12.00 -4.85 -21.81
CA LEU A 213 10.89 -4.58 -20.87
C LEU A 213 11.24 -3.51 -19.86
N SER A 214 12.47 -3.03 -19.81
CA SER A 214 12.90 -1.92 -18.98
C SER A 214 13.80 -1.01 -19.75
N ARG A 215 13.91 0.23 -19.27
CA ARG A 215 14.89 1.21 -19.75
C ARG A 215 16.31 0.66 -19.57
N SER A 216 17.17 0.85 -20.55
CA SER A 216 18.62 0.65 -20.43
C SER A 216 19.25 1.87 -19.76
N ARG A 217 20.33 1.64 -19.01
CA ARG A 217 21.16 2.70 -18.44
C ARG A 217 21.67 3.69 -19.50
N PHE A 218 21.93 3.25 -20.72
CA PHE A 218 22.46 4.06 -21.81
C PHE A 218 21.42 4.95 -22.49
N GLU A 219 20.16 4.86 -22.11
CA GLU A 219 19.11 5.75 -22.59
C GLU A 219 19.11 7.10 -21.85
N ASP A 220 19.43 7.09 -20.56
CA ASP A 220 19.41 8.27 -19.71
C ASP A 220 20.81 8.91 -19.62
N SER A 221 20.94 10.17 -19.99
CA SER A 221 22.18 10.94 -19.91
C SER A 221 22.78 11.00 -18.49
N THR A 222 21.98 10.82 -17.46
CA THR A 222 22.45 10.76 -16.06
C THR A 222 23.33 9.53 -15.80
N PHE A 223 23.12 8.45 -16.51
CA PHE A 223 23.83 7.18 -16.34
C PHE A 223 24.76 6.82 -17.48
N SER A 224 24.55 7.38 -18.67
CA SER A 224 25.20 6.94 -19.90
C SER A 224 26.60 7.52 -20.13
N LEU A 225 27.08 8.42 -19.30
CA LEU A 225 28.33 9.15 -19.56
C LEU A 225 28.39 9.81 -20.94
N GLY A 226 27.25 10.15 -21.51
CA GLY A 226 27.12 10.80 -22.83
C GLY A 226 26.61 9.90 -23.95
N ASP A 227 26.57 8.59 -23.76
CA ASP A 227 25.98 7.67 -24.74
C ASP A 227 24.47 7.53 -24.49
N ASN A 228 23.66 8.05 -25.41
CA ASN A 228 22.21 8.03 -25.30
C ASN A 228 21.58 7.27 -26.49
N LEU A 229 20.74 6.29 -26.23
CA LEU A 229 20.07 5.50 -27.25
C LEU A 229 19.14 6.32 -28.15
N LYS A 230 18.60 7.45 -27.68
CA LYS A 230 17.79 8.36 -28.52
C LYS A 230 18.64 9.11 -29.52
N ASP A 231 19.87 9.48 -29.18
CA ASP A 231 20.84 10.08 -30.10
C ASP A 231 21.42 9.05 -31.07
N GLY A 232 21.40 7.77 -30.65
CA GLY A 232 21.88 6.63 -31.41
C GLY A 232 23.34 6.31 -31.15
N ILE A 233 23.58 5.06 -30.78
CA ILE A 233 24.95 4.53 -30.62
C ILE A 233 25.41 3.96 -31.96
N ARG A 234 26.49 4.53 -32.51
CA ARG A 234 27.08 4.09 -33.77
C ARG A 234 27.99 2.90 -33.54
N THR A 235 27.73 1.83 -34.28
CA THR A 235 28.60 0.64 -34.36
C THR A 235 29.17 0.49 -35.76
N GLY A 236 30.14 -0.41 -35.96
CA GLY A 236 30.64 -0.77 -37.29
C GLY A 236 29.59 -1.43 -38.19
N PHE A 237 28.45 -1.85 -37.65
CA PHE A 237 27.40 -2.61 -38.34
C PHE A 237 26.08 -1.85 -38.46
N GLY A 238 25.97 -0.68 -37.85
CA GLY A 238 24.78 0.15 -37.90
C GLY A 238 24.66 1.05 -36.66
N THR A 239 23.55 1.78 -36.58
CA THR A 239 23.24 2.64 -35.43
C THR A 239 22.10 2.03 -34.64
N VAL A 240 22.32 1.74 -33.37
CA VAL A 240 21.28 1.34 -32.43
C VAL A 240 20.62 2.58 -31.90
N ARG A 241 19.32 2.71 -32.09
CA ARG A 241 18.56 3.90 -31.72
C ARG A 241 17.14 3.54 -31.28
N VAL A 242 16.61 4.23 -30.29
CA VAL A 242 15.20 4.21 -29.90
C VAL A 242 14.54 5.55 -30.26
N GLN A 243 13.24 5.55 -30.53
CA GLN A 243 12.49 6.78 -30.87
C GLN A 243 11.96 7.48 -29.64
N GLN A 244 11.24 6.75 -28.77
CA GLN A 244 10.61 7.27 -27.57
C GLN A 244 11.30 6.74 -26.32
N HIS A 245 11.32 5.44 -26.17
CA HIS A 245 11.86 4.77 -25.01
C HIS A 245 12.40 3.38 -25.35
N THR A 246 13.26 2.81 -24.50
CA THR A 246 13.85 1.48 -24.71
C THR A 246 12.79 0.39 -24.72
N GLU A 247 11.79 0.49 -23.85
CA GLU A 247 10.77 -0.51 -23.66
C GLU A 247 9.94 -0.71 -24.92
N LEU A 248 9.76 -1.96 -25.29
CA LEU A 248 8.97 -2.44 -26.43
C LEU A 248 9.49 -1.98 -27.82
N GLU A 249 10.54 -1.15 -27.88
CA GLU A 249 11.15 -0.71 -29.14
C GLU A 249 12.45 -1.46 -29.45
N LEU A 250 13.29 -1.68 -28.43
CA LEU A 250 14.57 -2.35 -28.58
C LEU A 250 14.40 -3.87 -28.42
N VAL A 251 14.90 -4.61 -29.40
CA VAL A 251 15.17 -6.06 -29.26
C VAL A 251 16.68 -6.22 -29.09
N PHE A 252 17.09 -6.95 -28.06
CA PHE A 252 18.50 -7.12 -27.73
C PHE A 252 19.23 -8.03 -28.72
N ASN A 253 19.37 -7.54 -29.94
CA ASN A 253 20.08 -8.20 -31.03
C ASN A 253 21.52 -7.67 -31.15
N ASP A 254 22.46 -8.56 -31.45
CA ASP A 254 23.77 -8.16 -31.93
C ASP A 254 23.62 -7.53 -33.33
N PRO A 255 23.97 -6.26 -33.54
CA PRO A 255 23.80 -5.58 -34.82
C PRO A 255 24.65 -6.16 -35.95
N ALA A 256 25.70 -6.95 -35.65
CA ALA A 256 26.50 -7.64 -36.63
C ALA A 256 25.80 -8.86 -37.21
N THR A 257 25.01 -9.55 -36.44
CA THR A 257 24.37 -10.81 -36.83
C THR A 257 22.87 -10.70 -37.04
N GLY A 258 22.23 -9.66 -36.46
CA GLY A 258 20.79 -9.48 -36.46
C GLY A 258 20.06 -10.51 -35.58
N GLN A 259 20.78 -11.38 -34.84
CA GLN A 259 20.23 -12.36 -33.91
C GLN A 259 20.33 -11.85 -32.50
N LEU A 260 19.51 -12.42 -31.59
CA LEU A 260 19.64 -12.15 -30.16
C LEU A 260 21.09 -12.33 -29.73
N HIS A 261 21.63 -11.36 -29.00
CA HIS A 261 22.99 -11.47 -28.50
C HIS A 261 23.10 -12.66 -27.54
N PRO A 262 24.29 -13.27 -27.44
CA PRO A 262 24.45 -14.56 -26.75
C PRO A 262 23.95 -14.58 -25.32
N GLY A 263 24.13 -13.49 -24.55
CA GLY A 263 23.65 -13.41 -23.17
C GLY A 263 22.15 -13.64 -23.04
N VAL A 264 21.34 -12.87 -23.80
CA VAL A 264 19.87 -12.99 -23.82
C VAL A 264 19.44 -14.33 -24.41
N ARG A 265 20.02 -14.72 -25.54
CA ARG A 265 19.69 -15.99 -26.21
C ARG A 265 19.84 -17.19 -25.28
N GLU A 266 20.98 -17.33 -24.62
CA GLU A 266 21.26 -18.48 -23.75
C GLU A 266 20.48 -18.40 -22.44
N THR A 267 20.17 -17.21 -21.92
CA THR A 267 19.27 -17.05 -20.77
C THR A 267 17.86 -17.55 -21.11
N ILE A 268 17.32 -17.22 -22.28
CA ILE A 268 16.02 -17.71 -22.72
C ILE A 268 16.02 -19.24 -22.84
N ARG A 269 17.11 -19.82 -23.33
CA ARG A 269 17.21 -21.28 -23.55
C ARG A 269 17.31 -22.09 -22.26
N HIS A 270 18.10 -21.60 -21.31
CA HIS A 270 18.49 -22.39 -20.12
C HIS A 270 17.86 -21.88 -18.82
N GLY A 271 17.23 -20.68 -18.83
CA GLY A 271 16.69 -20.06 -17.63
C GLY A 271 17.74 -19.33 -16.78
N ASP A 272 18.99 -19.74 -16.86
CA ASP A 272 20.14 -19.14 -16.19
C ASP A 272 21.36 -19.22 -17.12
N ASN A 273 22.11 -18.12 -17.18
CA ASN A 273 23.31 -18.05 -18.03
C ASN A 273 24.34 -17.12 -17.40
N THR A 274 25.55 -17.62 -17.18
CA THR A 274 26.69 -16.84 -16.69
C THR A 274 27.85 -16.93 -17.67
N TYR A 275 28.43 -15.79 -18.00
CA TYR A 275 29.64 -15.74 -18.84
C TYR A 275 30.55 -14.57 -18.46
N VAL A 276 31.71 -14.89 -17.91
CA VAL A 276 32.70 -13.91 -17.46
C VAL A 276 34.07 -14.10 -18.13
N LEU A 277 34.15 -15.00 -19.11
CA LEU A 277 35.42 -15.36 -19.72
C LEU A 277 35.75 -14.50 -20.95
N TYR A 278 37.04 -14.43 -21.31
CA TYR A 278 37.45 -13.93 -22.61
C TYR A 278 36.92 -14.85 -23.72
N PRO A 279 36.38 -14.31 -24.82
CA PRO A 279 36.42 -12.94 -25.30
C PRO A 279 35.23 -12.06 -24.86
N GLY A 280 34.40 -12.49 -23.92
CA GLY A 280 33.07 -11.93 -23.72
C GLY A 280 32.13 -12.32 -24.86
N TYR A 281 30.99 -11.67 -24.94
CA TYR A 281 30.05 -11.78 -26.07
C TYR A 281 29.62 -10.36 -26.49
N ALA A 282 29.16 -10.23 -27.73
CA ALA A 282 28.67 -8.96 -28.23
C ALA A 282 27.30 -8.66 -27.61
N ASP A 283 27.14 -7.48 -27.06
CA ASP A 283 25.84 -6.95 -26.63
C ASP A 283 25.11 -6.29 -27.83
N TYR A 284 23.96 -5.67 -27.55
CA TYR A 284 23.16 -4.94 -28.54
C TYR A 284 23.87 -3.68 -29.09
N ARG A 285 24.96 -3.22 -28.48
CA ARG A 285 25.85 -2.15 -28.98
C ARG A 285 27.04 -2.70 -29.77
N HIS A 286 27.14 -4.01 -29.93
CA HIS A 286 28.32 -4.71 -30.48
C HIS A 286 29.62 -4.43 -29.71
N ILE A 287 29.51 -4.34 -28.37
CA ILE A 287 30.63 -4.20 -27.44
C ILE A 287 30.85 -5.54 -26.73
N PRO A 288 32.11 -5.93 -26.44
CA PRO A 288 32.36 -7.15 -25.67
C PRO A 288 31.97 -6.94 -24.21
N VAL A 289 30.98 -7.67 -23.77
CA VAL A 289 30.47 -7.65 -22.40
C VAL A 289 30.62 -9.02 -21.73
N VAL A 290 30.54 -9.01 -20.42
CA VAL A 290 30.43 -10.19 -19.54
C VAL A 290 29.31 -9.95 -18.57
N GLY A 291 28.65 -11.02 -18.13
CA GLY A 291 27.51 -10.85 -17.22
C GLY A 291 26.80 -12.14 -16.88
N ARG A 292 25.62 -11.95 -16.27
CA ARG A 292 24.69 -13.03 -15.94
C ARG A 292 23.26 -12.66 -16.27
N GLY A 293 22.54 -13.63 -16.86
CA GLY A 293 21.11 -13.57 -17.07
C GLY A 293 20.37 -14.61 -16.23
N LEU A 294 19.19 -14.23 -15.74
CA LEU A 294 18.26 -15.09 -15.01
C LEU A 294 16.87 -14.93 -15.57
N THR A 295 16.09 -16.01 -15.65
CA THR A 295 14.64 -15.90 -15.90
C THR A 295 13.87 -15.95 -14.58
N PHE A 296 12.79 -15.17 -14.52
CA PHE A 296 11.92 -15.09 -13.35
C PHE A 296 10.50 -14.72 -13.77
N GLN A 297 9.57 -14.89 -12.85
CA GLN A 297 8.17 -14.51 -13.04
C GLN A 297 7.74 -13.55 -11.93
N LEU A 298 7.03 -12.49 -12.28
CA LEU A 298 6.43 -11.60 -11.29
C LEU A 298 5.14 -12.22 -10.74
N PRO A 299 4.84 -12.03 -9.45
CA PRO A 299 3.58 -12.48 -8.87
C PRO A 299 2.36 -11.95 -9.63
N GLY A 300 1.54 -12.87 -10.12
CA GLY A 300 0.32 -12.53 -10.88
C GLY A 300 0.53 -12.35 -12.39
N SER A 301 1.74 -12.35 -12.90
CA SER A 301 2.02 -12.32 -14.34
C SER A 301 2.00 -13.72 -14.95
N ASP A 302 1.49 -13.85 -16.17
CA ASP A 302 1.58 -15.09 -16.95
C ASP A 302 2.90 -15.13 -17.78
N ASP A 303 3.65 -14.02 -17.84
CA ASP A 303 4.86 -13.86 -18.64
C ASP A 303 6.10 -14.32 -17.88
N LEU A 304 7.04 -14.92 -18.57
CA LEU A 304 8.38 -15.21 -18.08
C LEU A 304 9.33 -14.11 -18.56
N TRP A 305 9.92 -13.40 -17.62
CA TRP A 305 10.84 -12.30 -17.87
C TRP A 305 12.29 -12.75 -17.69
N GLY A 306 13.19 -12.07 -18.36
CA GLY A 306 14.63 -12.20 -18.14
C GLY A 306 15.20 -10.93 -17.50
N MET A 307 16.08 -11.11 -16.52
CA MET A 307 16.97 -10.10 -15.98
C MET A 307 18.36 -10.32 -16.53
N MET A 308 18.96 -9.29 -17.13
CA MET A 308 20.35 -9.31 -17.53
C MET A 308 21.15 -8.26 -16.77
N CYS A 309 22.29 -8.66 -16.23
CA CYS A 309 23.27 -7.79 -15.59
C CYS A 309 24.61 -7.95 -16.30
N GLU A 310 25.06 -6.92 -16.98
CA GLU A 310 26.24 -6.93 -17.86
C GLU A 310 27.17 -5.78 -17.53
N ALA A 311 28.43 -5.93 -17.92
CA ALA A 311 29.39 -4.84 -17.96
C ALA A 311 30.42 -5.11 -19.07
N ASP A 312 31.02 -4.05 -19.60
CA ASP A 312 32.04 -4.15 -20.66
C ASP A 312 33.22 -4.99 -20.18
N LEU A 313 33.65 -5.92 -21.01
CA LEU A 313 34.82 -6.76 -20.75
C LEU A 313 36.05 -5.92 -20.40
N GLU A 314 36.18 -4.74 -21.05
CA GLU A 314 37.29 -3.83 -20.81
C GLU A 314 37.27 -3.26 -19.41
N GLU A 315 36.12 -2.79 -18.89
CA GLU A 315 36.02 -2.26 -17.52
C GLU A 315 36.26 -3.35 -16.50
N VAL A 316 35.61 -4.52 -16.66
CA VAL A 316 35.70 -5.64 -15.70
C VAL A 316 37.15 -6.12 -15.55
N TYR A 317 37.92 -6.16 -16.65
CA TYR A 317 39.30 -6.65 -16.66
C TYR A 317 40.36 -5.56 -16.81
N ARG A 318 40.00 -4.30 -16.69
CA ARG A 318 40.93 -3.15 -16.64
C ARG A 318 41.82 -3.18 -15.40
N SER A 319 41.35 -3.84 -14.35
CA SER A 319 42.07 -3.95 -13.08
C SER A 319 43.48 -4.51 -13.28
N ARG A 320 44.42 -3.93 -12.59
CA ARG A 320 45.81 -4.41 -12.54
C ARG A 320 46.13 -4.86 -11.11
N PRO A 321 46.31 -6.18 -10.88
CA PRO A 321 46.60 -6.70 -9.56
C PRO A 321 47.76 -5.94 -8.89
N LEU A 322 47.61 -5.70 -7.60
CA LEU A 322 48.59 -5.00 -6.80
C LEU A 322 49.95 -5.71 -6.85
N SER A 323 49.93 -7.04 -6.83
CA SER A 323 51.10 -7.88 -7.03
C SER A 323 51.83 -7.57 -8.35
N TYR A 324 51.08 -7.48 -9.47
CA TYR A 324 51.63 -7.11 -10.77
C TYR A 324 52.26 -5.69 -10.74
N ARG A 325 51.56 -4.73 -10.15
CA ARG A 325 52.06 -3.35 -10.04
C ARG A 325 53.34 -3.26 -9.24
N LEU A 326 53.38 -3.93 -8.08
CA LEU A 326 54.55 -3.96 -7.22
C LEU A 326 55.71 -4.70 -7.87
N THR A 327 55.46 -5.88 -8.48
CA THR A 327 56.51 -6.64 -9.18
C THR A 327 57.10 -5.85 -10.33
N ARG A 328 56.22 -5.22 -11.14
CA ARG A 328 56.69 -4.34 -12.24
C ARG A 328 57.52 -3.17 -11.72
N LEU A 329 57.09 -2.51 -10.64
CA LEU A 329 57.82 -1.42 -10.03
C LEU A 329 59.18 -1.89 -9.47
N TYR A 330 59.18 -3.07 -8.80
CA TYR A 330 60.42 -3.69 -8.29
C TYR A 330 61.38 -3.96 -9.45
N LEU A 331 60.95 -4.58 -10.54
CA LEU A 331 61.79 -4.81 -11.69
C LEU A 331 62.31 -3.51 -12.33
N LEU A 332 61.45 -2.48 -12.41
CA LEU A 332 61.84 -1.16 -12.94
C LEU A 332 62.83 -0.42 -12.03
N THR A 333 62.93 -0.72 -10.78
CA THR A 333 63.92 -0.11 -9.85
C THR A 333 65.14 -0.99 -9.66
N ALA A 334 64.96 -2.30 -9.50
CA ALA A 334 66.06 -3.25 -9.21
C ALA A 334 66.92 -3.56 -10.45
N ILE A 335 66.34 -3.73 -11.65
CA ILE A 335 67.09 -4.05 -12.87
C ILE A 335 68.03 -2.88 -13.26
N PRO A 336 67.57 -1.62 -13.34
CA PRO A 336 68.48 -0.52 -13.68
C PRO A 336 69.55 -0.32 -12.61
N ALA A 337 69.21 -0.46 -11.29
CA ALA A 337 70.20 -0.36 -10.23
C ALA A 337 71.27 -1.48 -10.33
N GLY A 338 70.79 -2.72 -10.64
CA GLY A 338 71.72 -3.86 -10.87
C GLY A 338 72.60 -3.68 -12.07
N LEU A 339 72.01 -3.23 -13.21
CA LEU A 339 72.76 -2.95 -14.43
C LEU A 339 73.79 -1.81 -14.23
N ALA A 340 73.37 -0.74 -13.53
CA ALA A 340 74.29 0.35 -13.22
C ALA A 340 75.41 -0.09 -12.30
N GLY A 341 75.13 -0.94 -11.30
CA GLY A 341 76.12 -1.56 -10.44
C GLY A 341 77.10 -2.44 -11.21
N TRP A 342 76.61 -3.30 -12.09
CA TRP A 342 77.40 -4.15 -12.98
C TRP A 342 78.27 -3.30 -13.93
N ALA A 343 77.71 -2.28 -14.54
CA ALA A 343 78.43 -1.38 -15.42
C ALA A 343 79.52 -0.63 -14.64
N LEU A 344 79.28 -0.21 -13.43
CA LEU A 344 80.28 0.44 -12.55
C LEU A 344 81.43 -0.50 -12.26
N GLU A 345 81.17 -1.77 -11.94
CA GLU A 345 82.23 -2.78 -11.71
C GLU A 345 83.08 -3.06 -12.98
N GLN A 346 82.41 -3.09 -14.14
CA GLN A 346 83.06 -3.48 -15.37
C GLN A 346 83.84 -2.35 -16.07
N PHE A 347 83.35 -1.13 -16.00
CA PHE A 347 83.86 0.03 -16.77
C PHE A 347 84.56 1.11 -15.91
N ALA A 348 84.34 1.14 -14.59
CA ALA A 348 84.99 2.10 -13.69
C ALA A 348 86.16 1.48 -13.06
N ALA A 349 87.37 2.00 -13.35
CA ALA A 349 88.63 1.61 -12.71
C ALA A 349 88.71 2.13 -11.27
N LEU A 350 87.84 1.70 -10.38
CA LEU A 350 87.71 2.10 -9.02
C LEU A 350 88.36 1.05 -8.04
N PRO A 351 88.84 1.45 -6.90
CA PRO A 351 89.26 0.50 -5.82
C PRO A 351 88.08 -0.43 -5.46
N PRO A 352 88.36 -1.74 -5.20
CA PRO A 352 87.30 -2.70 -4.93
C PRO A 352 86.35 -2.34 -3.78
N ALA A 353 86.87 -1.73 -2.73
CA ALA A 353 86.10 -1.25 -1.58
C ALA A 353 85.14 -0.10 -1.96
N LEU A 354 85.57 0.79 -2.84
CA LEU A 354 84.73 1.92 -3.30
C LEU A 354 83.64 1.46 -4.33
N SER A 355 84.00 0.55 -5.24
CA SER A 355 83.04 -0.04 -6.17
C SER A 355 81.93 -0.78 -5.46
N LEU A 356 82.32 -1.58 -4.43
CA LEU A 356 81.35 -2.31 -3.60
C LEU A 356 80.40 -1.35 -2.83
N LEU A 357 80.95 -0.27 -2.27
CA LEU A 357 80.16 0.74 -1.57
C LEU A 357 79.17 1.45 -2.51
N LEU A 358 79.57 1.80 -3.73
CA LEU A 358 78.77 2.45 -4.71
C LEU A 358 77.65 1.49 -5.22
N VAL A 359 77.94 0.19 -5.43
CA VAL A 359 76.96 -0.80 -5.75
C VAL A 359 75.86 -0.91 -4.67
N TRP A 360 76.25 -0.98 -3.42
CA TRP A 360 75.28 -0.98 -2.30
C TRP A 360 74.47 0.31 -2.21
N LEU A 361 75.11 1.48 -2.46
CA LEU A 361 74.34 2.74 -2.59
C LEU A 361 73.29 2.73 -3.71
N LEU A 362 73.66 2.22 -4.90
CA LEU A 362 72.73 2.10 -6.02
C LEU A 362 71.58 1.15 -5.70
N GLN A 363 71.88 0.00 -5.07
CA GLN A 363 70.84 -0.94 -4.62
C GLN A 363 69.94 -0.29 -3.54
N GLY A 364 70.56 0.41 -2.59
CA GLY A 364 69.80 1.16 -1.56
C GLY A 364 68.88 2.23 -2.14
N MET A 365 69.35 2.95 -3.20
CA MET A 365 68.48 3.89 -3.93
C MET A 365 67.32 3.17 -4.65
N GLY A 366 67.57 1.99 -5.26
CA GLY A 366 66.54 1.18 -5.88
C GLY A 366 65.47 0.72 -4.86
N VAL A 367 65.91 0.27 -3.69
CA VAL A 367 64.99 -0.10 -2.60
C VAL A 367 64.22 1.12 -2.07
N LEU A 368 64.88 2.27 -1.92
CA LEU A 368 64.24 3.52 -1.46
C LEU A 368 63.18 3.99 -2.50
N ALA A 369 63.54 3.92 -3.79
CA ALA A 369 62.61 4.25 -4.86
C ALA A 369 61.40 3.31 -4.87
N PHE A 370 61.59 1.99 -4.72
CA PHE A 370 60.53 1.02 -4.58
C PHE A 370 59.64 1.32 -3.37
N TYR A 371 60.24 1.62 -2.21
CA TYR A 371 59.49 1.97 -1.01
C TYR A 371 58.64 3.25 -1.20
N GLN A 372 59.22 4.32 -1.73
CA GLN A 372 58.54 5.60 -1.92
C GLN A 372 57.46 5.56 -2.99
N LEU A 373 57.70 4.92 -4.14
CA LEU A 373 56.79 4.86 -5.27
C LEU A 373 55.77 3.73 -5.20
N GLY A 374 56.06 2.71 -4.37
CA GLY A 374 55.18 1.52 -4.26
C GLY A 374 54.64 1.32 -2.85
N ALA A 375 55.48 0.80 -1.94
CA ALA A 375 55.04 0.32 -0.63
C ALA A 375 54.34 1.40 0.19
N ARG A 376 54.88 2.62 0.21
CA ARG A 376 54.29 3.76 0.93
C ARG A 376 52.93 4.18 0.42
N GLN A 377 52.72 4.15 -0.92
CA GLN A 377 51.44 4.48 -1.53
C GLN A 377 50.40 3.44 -1.17
N VAL A 378 50.72 2.15 -1.21
CA VAL A 378 49.83 1.05 -0.83
C VAL A 378 49.44 1.17 0.64
N THR A 379 50.44 1.33 1.53
CA THR A 379 50.23 1.51 2.98
C THR A 379 49.34 2.73 3.28
N GLY A 380 49.56 3.84 2.58
CA GLY A 380 48.72 5.04 2.70
C GLY A 380 47.24 4.80 2.34
N ARG A 381 46.99 4.07 1.26
CA ARG A 381 45.61 3.69 0.85
C ARG A 381 44.95 2.73 1.85
N VAL A 382 45.69 1.73 2.33
CA VAL A 382 45.19 0.80 3.37
C VAL A 382 44.86 1.58 4.65
N SER A 383 45.75 2.48 5.07
CA SER A 383 45.53 3.32 6.25
C SER A 383 44.34 4.25 6.12
N SER A 384 44.01 4.75 4.91
CA SER A 384 42.80 5.55 4.67
C SER A 384 41.52 4.70 4.72
N LEU A 385 41.54 3.47 4.20
CA LEU A 385 40.47 2.50 4.37
C LEU A 385 40.22 2.18 5.84
N ILE A 386 41.26 1.86 6.59
CA ILE A 386 41.15 1.56 8.04
C ILE A 386 40.57 2.76 8.79
N ARG A 387 40.99 3.98 8.48
CA ARG A 387 40.44 5.19 9.12
C ARG A 387 38.98 5.39 8.82
N ALA A 388 38.53 5.19 7.57
CA ALA A 388 37.15 5.33 7.20
C ALA A 388 36.26 4.27 7.88
N VAL A 389 36.68 3.00 7.88
CA VAL A 389 35.99 1.92 8.60
C VAL A 389 35.92 2.25 10.10
N ARG A 390 37.01 2.69 10.69
CA ARG A 390 37.09 3.06 12.10
C ARG A 390 36.16 4.26 12.42
N SER A 391 36.17 5.29 11.59
CA SER A 391 35.33 6.47 11.75
C SER A 391 33.85 6.12 11.77
N ILE A 392 33.40 5.14 10.94
CA ILE A 392 32.04 4.67 10.93
C ILE A 392 31.73 3.79 12.14
N ALA A 393 32.69 2.90 12.52
CA ALA A 393 32.49 1.95 13.62
C ALA A 393 32.56 2.60 14.99
N GLU A 394 33.49 3.58 15.20
CA GLU A 394 33.75 4.20 16.48
C GLU A 394 33.35 5.69 16.53
N GLY A 395 33.16 6.34 15.39
CA GLY A 395 32.97 7.78 15.23
C GLY A 395 31.53 8.25 15.14
N GLY A 396 30.55 7.50 15.66
CA GLY A 396 29.13 7.92 15.64
C GLY A 396 28.42 7.76 14.29
N GLY A 397 28.87 6.82 13.44
CA GLY A 397 28.12 6.41 12.24
C GLY A 397 28.01 7.46 11.13
N ASP A 398 29.07 8.25 10.89
CA ASP A 398 29.09 9.21 9.77
C ASP A 398 29.13 8.47 8.42
N LEU A 399 27.95 8.31 7.79
CA LEU A 399 27.79 7.63 6.51
C LEU A 399 28.00 8.53 5.29
N ARG A 400 28.40 9.80 5.47
CA ARG A 400 28.70 10.71 4.36
C ARG A 400 30.10 10.48 3.79
N GLN A 401 30.96 9.81 4.53
CA GLN A 401 32.35 9.59 4.12
C GLN A 401 32.40 8.60 2.96
N ARG A 402 33.10 8.98 1.90
CA ARG A 402 33.36 8.12 0.75
C ARG A 402 34.86 8.00 0.52
N LEU A 403 35.26 6.81 0.13
CA LEU A 403 36.65 6.53 -0.24
C LEU A 403 36.91 6.99 -1.68
N ASN A 404 38.09 7.59 -1.90
CA ASN A 404 38.46 8.08 -3.20
C ASN A 404 38.65 6.93 -4.22
N ARG A 405 37.99 7.04 -5.38
CA ARG A 405 37.99 6.05 -6.46
C ARG A 405 38.87 6.44 -7.67
N SER A 406 39.65 7.52 -7.57
CA SER A 406 40.28 8.19 -8.73
C SER A 406 41.50 7.48 -9.30
N ASP A 407 41.48 6.18 -9.54
CA ASP A 407 42.56 5.48 -10.21
C ASP A 407 42.18 5.11 -11.65
N ARG A 408 42.92 5.61 -12.63
CA ARG A 408 42.78 5.26 -14.05
C ARG A 408 42.94 3.76 -14.33
N ARG A 409 43.56 3.02 -13.41
CA ARG A 409 43.72 1.56 -13.48
C ARG A 409 43.45 0.99 -12.08
N PRO A 410 42.22 0.54 -11.85
CA PRO A 410 41.83 0.01 -10.55
C PRO A 410 42.66 -1.21 -10.16
N ASP A 411 42.89 -1.36 -8.88
CA ASP A 411 43.51 -2.52 -8.24
C ASP A 411 42.54 -3.10 -7.18
N GLU A 412 42.98 -4.10 -6.41
CA GLU A 412 42.17 -4.72 -5.37
C GLU A 412 41.74 -3.71 -4.30
N LEU A 413 42.58 -2.72 -3.98
CA LEU A 413 42.22 -1.67 -3.01
C LEU A 413 41.18 -0.71 -3.56
N THR A 414 41.23 -0.38 -4.85
CA THR A 414 40.19 0.41 -5.54
C THR A 414 38.88 -0.34 -5.57
N THR A 415 38.93 -1.64 -5.87
CA THR A 415 37.77 -2.53 -5.84
C THR A 415 37.16 -2.59 -4.44
N LEU A 416 37.99 -2.77 -3.40
CA LEU A 416 37.53 -2.76 -2.01
C LEU A 416 36.89 -1.42 -1.62
N ALA A 417 37.48 -0.30 -2.04
CA ALA A 417 36.93 1.04 -1.82
C ALA A 417 35.55 1.20 -2.50
N SER A 418 35.37 0.66 -3.72
CA SER A 418 34.09 0.67 -4.43
C SER A 418 33.03 -0.14 -3.68
N TRP A 419 33.35 -1.34 -3.24
CA TRP A 419 32.45 -2.17 -2.44
C TRP A 419 32.08 -1.53 -1.12
N PHE A 420 33.05 -0.93 -0.46
CA PHE A 420 32.83 -0.21 0.79
C PHE A 420 31.87 0.98 0.58
N ASN A 421 32.10 1.79 -0.45
CA ASN A 421 31.18 2.90 -0.77
C ASN A 421 29.76 2.41 -1.10
N SER A 422 29.64 1.34 -1.89
CA SER A 422 28.32 0.74 -2.17
C SER A 422 27.63 0.22 -0.91
N PHE A 423 28.39 -0.38 0.01
CA PHE A 423 27.84 -0.80 1.30
C PHE A 423 27.33 0.39 2.12
N ILE A 424 28.10 1.50 2.15
CA ILE A 424 27.67 2.73 2.83
C ILE A 424 26.44 3.33 2.16
N ASP A 425 26.39 3.39 0.82
CA ASP A 425 25.22 3.88 0.08
C ASP A 425 23.95 3.08 0.43
N GLN A 426 24.08 1.76 0.54
CA GLN A 426 22.98 0.87 0.93
C GLN A 426 22.55 1.07 2.39
N LEU A 427 23.52 1.22 3.32
CA LEU A 427 23.21 1.54 4.72
C LEU A 427 22.48 2.89 4.83
N GLU A 428 22.99 3.91 4.15
CA GLU A 428 22.40 5.25 4.13
C GLU A 428 20.95 5.19 3.63
N CYS A 429 20.71 4.50 2.52
CA CYS A 429 19.37 4.30 1.98
C CYS A 429 18.45 3.62 3.00
N THR A 430 18.91 2.54 3.63
CA THR A 430 18.14 1.81 4.64
C THR A 430 17.82 2.70 5.84
N ILE A 431 18.78 3.48 6.34
CA ILE A 431 18.57 4.39 7.48
C ILE A 431 17.57 5.50 7.13
N ARG A 432 17.68 6.09 5.95
CA ARG A 432 16.69 7.08 5.46
C ARG A 432 15.29 6.50 5.38
N LEU A 433 15.16 5.28 4.86
CA LEU A 433 13.87 4.58 4.79
C LEU A 433 13.28 4.37 6.18
N VAL A 434 14.09 3.92 7.14
CA VAL A 434 13.66 3.72 8.54
C VAL A 434 13.28 5.06 9.19
N GLN A 435 14.05 6.13 8.95
CA GLN A 435 13.73 7.47 9.46
C GLN A 435 12.41 7.99 8.89
N HIS A 436 12.16 7.79 7.58
CA HIS A 436 10.91 8.17 6.94
C HIS A 436 9.73 7.38 7.52
N SER A 437 9.86 6.05 7.58
CA SER A 437 8.83 5.19 8.16
C SER A 437 8.53 5.53 9.62
N SER A 438 9.54 5.87 10.42
CA SER A 438 9.34 6.30 11.81
C SER A 438 8.56 7.62 11.90
N ARG A 439 8.81 8.57 10.99
CA ARG A 439 8.02 9.82 10.92
C ARG A 439 6.58 9.54 10.53
N ASP A 440 6.36 8.69 9.54
CA ASP A 440 5.03 8.33 9.08
C ASP A 440 4.22 7.65 10.19
N ILE A 441 4.85 6.72 10.95
CA ILE A 441 4.25 6.10 12.12
C ILE A 441 3.88 7.17 13.17
N SER A 442 4.74 8.16 13.41
CA SER A 442 4.46 9.22 14.37
C SER A 442 3.27 10.08 13.94
N VAL A 443 3.18 10.44 12.67
CA VAL A 443 2.04 11.19 12.12
C VAL A 443 0.75 10.37 12.20
N ALA A 444 0.79 9.11 11.80
CA ALA A 444 -0.36 8.20 11.88
C ALA A 444 -0.84 8.03 13.32
N ASN A 445 0.09 7.95 14.28
CA ASN A 445 -0.25 7.82 15.70
C ASN A 445 -0.89 9.08 16.28
N LEU A 446 -0.45 10.27 15.87
CA LEU A 446 -1.13 11.53 16.24
C LEU A 446 -2.56 11.59 15.71
N GLN A 447 -2.78 11.18 14.46
CA GLN A 447 -4.12 11.10 13.88
C GLN A 447 -4.99 10.09 14.61
N LEU A 448 -4.40 8.95 15.00
CA LEU A 448 -5.05 7.94 15.82
C LEU A 448 -5.53 8.52 17.17
N GLN A 449 -4.66 9.24 17.88
CA GLN A 449 -5.00 9.89 19.17
C GLN A 449 -6.13 10.91 19.01
N HIS A 450 -6.12 11.71 17.95
CA HIS A 450 -7.20 12.66 17.68
C HIS A 450 -8.54 11.93 17.46
N SER A 451 -8.54 10.89 16.64
CA SER A 451 -9.73 10.08 16.38
C SER A 451 -10.26 9.37 17.65
N GLN A 452 -9.35 8.98 18.56
CA GLN A 452 -9.75 8.44 19.88
C GLN A 452 -10.46 9.49 20.73
N GLN A 453 -9.95 10.72 20.79
CA GLN A 453 -10.59 11.83 21.54
C GLN A 453 -12.00 12.11 21.01
N ASP A 454 -12.17 12.17 19.70
CA ASP A 454 -13.47 12.39 19.06
C ASP A 454 -14.44 11.24 19.37
N THR A 455 -13.94 10.01 19.34
CA THR A 455 -14.75 8.81 19.68
C THR A 455 -15.14 8.83 21.15
N THR A 456 -14.23 9.22 22.06
CA THR A 456 -14.51 9.33 23.49
C THR A 456 -15.58 10.40 23.75
N GLY A 457 -15.51 11.56 23.10
CA GLY A 457 -16.56 12.57 23.16
C GLY A 457 -17.93 12.05 22.70
N SER A 458 -17.94 11.29 21.61
CA SER A 458 -19.15 10.65 21.08
C SER A 458 -19.76 9.63 22.05
N VAL A 459 -18.91 8.80 22.69
CA VAL A 459 -19.32 7.84 23.71
C VAL A 459 -19.95 8.54 24.92
N MET A 460 -19.33 9.63 25.41
CA MET A 460 -19.90 10.43 26.53
C MET A 460 -21.26 11.03 26.15
N SER A 461 -21.43 11.51 24.94
CA SER A 461 -22.73 11.99 24.45
C SER A 461 -23.80 10.90 24.46
N VAL A 462 -23.44 9.69 23.98
CA VAL A 462 -24.35 8.51 24.00
C VAL A 462 -24.75 8.18 25.47
N VAL A 463 -23.79 8.18 26.39
CA VAL A 463 -24.10 7.91 27.83
C VAL A 463 -25.07 8.93 28.42
N SER A 464 -24.87 10.23 28.12
CA SER A 464 -25.80 11.28 28.57
C SER A 464 -27.20 11.08 28.00
N GLN A 465 -27.32 10.82 26.70
CA GLN A 465 -28.61 10.57 26.04
C GLN A 465 -29.34 9.32 26.61
N MET A 466 -28.57 8.32 27.03
CA MET A 466 -29.15 7.12 27.67
C MET A 466 -29.70 7.44 29.08
N ALA A 467 -29.02 8.32 29.83
CA ALA A 467 -29.54 8.76 31.13
C ALA A 467 -30.89 9.51 30.97
N ASP A 468 -30.97 10.38 29.95
CA ASP A 468 -32.21 11.09 29.62
C ASP A 468 -33.33 10.10 29.21
N MET A 469 -32.98 9.08 28.43
CA MET A 469 -33.93 8.05 27.97
C MET A 469 -34.47 7.21 29.15
N LEU A 470 -33.60 6.85 30.10
CA LEU A 470 -34.05 6.15 31.34
C LEU A 470 -35.00 7.01 32.16
N ALA A 471 -34.73 8.31 32.32
CA ALA A 471 -35.63 9.23 33.00
C ALA A 471 -37.00 9.34 32.27
N LEU A 472 -36.97 9.34 30.94
CA LEU A 472 -38.20 9.37 30.11
C LEU A 472 -39.03 8.08 30.28
N LEU A 473 -38.35 6.92 30.30
CA LEU A 473 -39.01 5.61 30.54
C LEU A 473 -39.66 5.52 31.93
N ASP A 474 -38.99 6.05 32.96
CA ASP A 474 -39.55 6.11 34.32
C ASP A 474 -40.80 7.01 34.36
N SER A 475 -40.77 8.15 33.68
CA SER A 475 -41.95 9.02 33.51
C SER A 475 -43.08 8.32 32.73
N GLN A 476 -42.76 7.61 31.67
CA GLN A 476 -43.72 6.85 30.88
C GLN A 476 -44.38 5.71 31.71
N GLN A 477 -43.59 5.00 32.50
CA GLN A 477 -44.12 3.95 33.37
C GLN A 477 -45.15 4.51 34.37
N ARG A 478 -44.86 5.67 35.01
CA ARG A 478 -45.81 6.34 35.90
C ARG A 478 -47.10 6.76 35.18
N GLN A 479 -47.01 7.18 33.91
CA GLN A 479 -48.20 7.51 33.13
C GLN A 479 -49.06 6.25 32.81
N ILE A 480 -48.40 5.14 32.49
CA ILE A 480 -49.05 3.84 32.25
C ILE A 480 -49.77 3.37 33.52
N ASP A 481 -49.13 3.42 34.69
CA ASP A 481 -49.72 3.03 35.99
C ASP A 481 -50.95 3.89 36.30
N HIS A 482 -50.88 5.20 36.05
CA HIS A 482 -52.00 6.11 36.21
C HIS A 482 -53.15 5.80 35.26
N ALA A 483 -52.84 5.53 34.00
CA ALA A 483 -53.83 5.18 32.97
C ALA A 483 -54.52 3.83 33.30
N SER A 484 -53.73 2.84 33.76
CA SER A 484 -54.22 1.53 34.18
C SER A 484 -55.18 1.64 35.41
N ALA A 485 -54.77 2.43 36.41
CA ALA A 485 -55.62 2.72 37.58
C ALA A 485 -56.94 3.42 37.18
N SER A 486 -56.84 4.39 36.26
CA SER A 486 -58.03 5.10 35.74
C SER A 486 -58.96 4.16 34.98
N ALA A 487 -58.41 3.32 34.09
CA ALA A 487 -59.19 2.33 33.34
C ALA A 487 -59.86 1.29 34.28
N GLY A 488 -59.10 0.85 35.32
CA GLY A 488 -59.66 -0.03 36.38
C GLY A 488 -60.82 0.62 37.17
N GLY A 489 -60.66 1.90 37.50
CA GLY A 489 -61.75 2.69 38.13
C GLY A 489 -62.98 2.81 37.26
N ILE A 490 -62.76 3.10 35.96
CA ILE A 490 -63.88 3.18 34.98
C ILE A 490 -64.56 1.81 34.82
N ARG A 491 -63.81 0.71 34.78
CA ARG A 491 -64.36 -0.65 34.71
C ARG A 491 -65.22 -0.98 35.90
N THR A 492 -64.80 -0.59 37.11
CA THR A 492 -65.55 -0.80 38.34
C THR A 492 -66.83 0.03 38.36
N GLN A 493 -66.76 1.30 37.92
CA GLN A 493 -67.94 2.16 37.81
C GLN A 493 -68.94 1.68 36.75
N LEU A 494 -68.47 1.18 35.63
CA LEU A 494 -69.31 0.60 34.62
C LEU A 494 -69.96 -0.71 35.03
N ALA A 495 -69.25 -1.54 35.81
CA ALA A 495 -69.85 -2.77 36.40
C ALA A 495 -71.00 -2.43 37.38
N LEU A 496 -70.75 -1.39 38.22
CA LEU A 496 -71.77 -0.89 39.12
C LEU A 496 -72.97 -0.26 38.38
N LEU A 497 -72.70 0.44 37.31
CA LEU A 497 -73.75 1.00 36.41
C LEU A 497 -74.56 -0.09 35.67
N ALA A 498 -73.91 -1.18 35.23
CA ALA A 498 -74.54 -2.32 34.59
C ALA A 498 -75.47 -3.07 35.57
N GLU A 499 -75.05 -3.22 36.83
CA GLU A 499 -75.82 -3.83 37.83
C GLU A 499 -77.06 -2.96 38.29
N GLY A 500 -76.83 -1.60 38.29
CA GLY A 500 -77.89 -0.62 38.56
C GLY A 500 -78.92 -0.47 37.47
N SER A 501 -78.50 -0.61 36.17
CA SER A 501 -79.38 -0.45 34.99
C SER A 501 -80.44 -1.58 34.83
N GLY A 502 -80.12 -2.75 35.37
CA GLY A 502 -81.08 -3.88 35.31
C GLY A 502 -82.35 -3.64 36.19
N LYS A 503 -82.30 -2.65 37.08
CA LYS A 503 -83.44 -2.32 37.96
C LYS A 503 -84.24 -1.09 37.56
N GLN A 504 -83.77 -0.31 36.53
CA GLN A 504 -84.45 0.92 36.18
C GLN A 504 -84.52 1.24 34.69
N VAL A 505 -85.18 0.38 33.92
CA VAL A 505 -85.46 0.65 32.47
C VAL A 505 -86.36 1.91 32.31
N ALA A 506 -87.10 2.32 33.30
CA ALA A 506 -87.86 3.57 33.35
C ALA A 506 -87.01 4.84 33.51
N LEU A 507 -85.77 4.70 34.09
CA LEU A 507 -84.85 5.85 34.34
C LEU A 507 -83.87 6.08 33.15
N ILE A 508 -83.92 5.22 32.15
CA ILE A 508 -82.99 5.26 31.01
C ILE A 508 -83.20 6.55 30.18
N ARG A 509 -84.41 7.08 30.10
CA ARG A 509 -84.67 8.36 29.44
C ARG A 509 -83.98 9.56 30.08
N GLU A 510 -83.81 9.56 31.38
CA GLU A 510 -83.27 10.70 32.13
C GLU A 510 -81.72 10.68 32.16
N ARG A 511 -81.10 9.51 31.91
CA ARG A 511 -79.65 9.35 32.06
C ARG A 511 -78.84 9.21 30.72
N SER A 512 -79.55 9.19 29.56
CA SER A 512 -78.86 9.20 28.27
C SER A 512 -77.88 10.41 28.14
N GLN A 513 -78.18 11.48 28.90
CA GLN A 513 -77.35 12.66 28.98
C GLN A 513 -76.05 12.44 29.77
N GLY A 514 -76.06 11.54 30.77
CA GLY A 514 -74.86 11.18 31.56
C GLY A 514 -73.88 10.31 30.75
N ILE A 515 -74.42 9.41 29.92
CA ILE A 515 -73.56 8.60 29.04
C ILE A 515 -72.93 9.52 27.95
N ARG A 516 -73.66 10.51 27.48
CA ARG A 516 -73.19 11.52 26.51
C ARG A 516 -71.99 12.32 27.10
N GLN A 517 -72.02 12.65 28.38
CA GLN A 517 -70.95 13.35 29.07
C GLN A 517 -69.69 12.47 29.27
N SER A 518 -69.88 11.14 29.54
CA SER A 518 -68.77 10.18 29.71
C SER A 518 -68.02 9.92 28.39
N VAL A 519 -68.76 9.83 27.30
CA VAL A 519 -68.19 9.60 25.96
C VAL A 519 -67.45 10.88 25.47
N ASN A 520 -67.96 12.09 25.75
CA ASN A 520 -67.28 13.34 25.46
C ASN A 520 -65.97 13.48 26.25
N GLY A 521 -65.94 13.04 27.53
CA GLY A 521 -64.74 13.01 28.35
C GLY A 521 -63.67 12.04 27.80
N SER A 522 -64.12 10.89 27.30
CA SER A 522 -63.22 9.89 26.68
C SER A 522 -62.69 10.41 25.31
N SER A 523 -63.47 11.10 24.55
CA SER A 523 -63.06 11.78 23.33
C SER A 523 -62.00 12.84 23.59
N HIS A 524 -62.15 13.57 24.69
CA HIS A 524 -61.15 14.55 25.12
C HIS A 524 -59.81 13.85 25.49
N THR A 525 -59.86 12.75 26.24
CA THR A 525 -58.69 11.97 26.64
C THR A 525 -57.96 11.35 25.43
N LEU A 526 -58.70 10.90 24.42
CA LEU A 526 -58.13 10.38 23.18
C LEU A 526 -57.40 11.47 22.32
N ARG A 527 -57.92 12.71 22.35
CA ARG A 527 -57.26 13.85 21.70
C ARG A 527 -55.91 14.19 22.40
N GLN A 528 -55.88 14.12 23.74
CA GLN A 528 -54.64 14.27 24.50
C GLN A 528 -53.64 13.13 24.21
N LEU A 529 -54.12 11.89 24.05
CA LEU A 529 -53.27 10.77 23.67
C LEU A 529 -52.68 10.97 22.24
N GLN A 530 -53.45 11.50 21.35
CA GLN A 530 -53.03 11.81 19.96
C GLN A 530 -51.93 12.92 19.95
N ASP A 531 -52.06 13.91 20.78
CA ASP A 531 -51.04 14.96 20.96
C ASP A 531 -49.75 14.40 21.58
N SER A 532 -49.87 13.56 22.59
CA SER A 532 -48.71 12.88 23.20
C SER A 532 -47.99 11.93 22.23
N ALA A 533 -48.76 11.16 21.42
CA ALA A 533 -48.19 10.30 20.38
C ALA A 533 -47.48 11.13 19.24
N ARG A 534 -47.98 12.33 18.97
CA ARG A 534 -47.32 13.23 18.00
C ARG A 534 -45.99 13.76 18.56
N GLU A 535 -45.95 14.07 19.83
CA GLU A 535 -44.74 14.56 20.50
C GLU A 535 -43.66 13.47 20.57
N ILE A 536 -44.07 12.22 20.89
CA ILE A 536 -43.16 11.06 20.86
C ILE A 536 -42.61 10.82 19.44
N GLY A 537 -43.47 10.96 18.41
CA GLY A 537 -43.03 10.83 17.02
C GLY A 537 -41.93 11.83 16.61
N GLN A 538 -42.04 13.08 17.13
CA GLN A 538 -41.00 14.09 16.90
C GLN A 538 -39.65 13.71 17.56
N ILE A 539 -39.73 13.16 18.77
CA ILE A 539 -38.52 12.71 19.48
C ILE A 539 -37.85 11.54 18.77
N VAL A 540 -38.65 10.59 18.26
CA VAL A 540 -38.12 9.45 17.47
C VAL A 540 -37.44 9.90 16.19
N ALA A 541 -37.95 10.93 15.51
CA ALA A 541 -37.30 11.50 14.33
C ALA A 541 -35.93 12.10 14.68
N VAL A 542 -35.83 12.83 15.80
CA VAL A 542 -34.56 13.38 16.29
C VAL A 542 -33.55 12.27 16.62
N ILE A 543 -33.99 11.17 17.25
CA ILE A 543 -33.10 10.05 17.58
C ILE A 543 -32.59 9.37 16.30
N ARG A 544 -33.41 9.27 15.26
CA ARG A 544 -33.03 8.74 13.95
C ARG A 544 -31.96 9.61 13.30
N ASP A 545 -32.14 10.93 13.28
CA ASP A 545 -31.14 11.87 12.74
C ASP A 545 -29.80 11.74 13.47
N ILE A 546 -29.82 11.54 14.77
CA ILE A 546 -28.63 11.29 15.60
C ILE A 546 -27.96 9.94 15.22
N ALA A 547 -28.77 8.89 15.02
CA ALA A 547 -28.25 7.59 14.59
C ALA A 547 -27.58 7.67 13.21
N ASP A 548 -28.20 8.37 12.27
CA ASP A 548 -27.66 8.61 10.92
C ASP A 548 -26.36 9.44 10.98
N GLN A 549 -26.31 10.47 11.85
CA GLN A 549 -25.06 11.21 12.09
C GLN A 549 -23.98 10.34 12.73
N THR A 550 -24.34 9.48 13.65
CA THR A 550 -23.38 8.56 14.32
C THR A 550 -22.82 7.54 13.34
N ASN A 551 -23.67 7.04 12.42
CA ASN A 551 -23.28 6.14 11.34
C ASN A 551 -22.28 6.80 10.37
N LEU A 552 -22.51 8.08 10.02
CA LEU A 552 -21.60 8.87 9.20
C LEU A 552 -20.26 9.15 9.93
N LEU A 553 -20.29 9.42 11.22
CA LEU A 553 -19.08 9.60 12.05
C LEU A 553 -18.26 8.33 12.17
N ALA A 554 -18.92 7.20 12.36
CA ALA A 554 -18.29 5.88 12.40
C ALA A 554 -17.68 5.48 11.05
N LEU A 555 -18.36 5.80 9.95
CA LEU A 555 -17.84 5.59 8.59
C LEU A 555 -16.57 6.41 8.34
N ASN A 556 -16.57 7.68 8.76
CA ASN A 556 -15.39 8.55 8.66
C ASN A 556 -14.21 8.03 9.51
N ALA A 557 -14.49 7.51 10.70
CA ALA A 557 -13.47 6.91 11.57
C ALA A 557 -12.89 5.63 10.95
N ALA A 558 -13.74 4.79 10.31
CA ALA A 558 -13.30 3.59 9.61
C ALA A 558 -12.40 3.91 8.40
N ILE A 559 -12.75 4.97 7.67
CA ILE A 559 -11.96 5.46 6.52
C ILE A 559 -10.57 5.91 6.98
N GLU A 560 -10.48 6.63 8.11
CA GLU A 560 -9.19 7.13 8.61
C GLU A 560 -8.35 6.00 9.25
N ALA A 561 -8.99 5.02 9.86
CA ALA A 561 -8.32 3.82 10.35
C ALA A 561 -7.74 2.97 9.19
N ALA A 562 -8.43 2.92 8.06
CA ALA A 562 -7.96 2.25 6.86
C ALA A 562 -6.76 2.98 6.21
N ARG A 563 -6.74 4.31 6.33
CA ARG A 563 -5.66 5.16 5.83
C ARG A 563 -4.36 4.99 6.61
N ALA A 564 -4.45 4.57 7.88
CA ALA A 564 -3.31 4.30 8.76
C ALA A 564 -2.67 2.90 8.55
N GLY A 565 -3.16 2.09 7.62
CA GLY A 565 -2.60 0.78 7.28
C GLY A 565 -2.65 -0.24 8.43
N GLU A 566 -1.67 -1.10 8.54
CA GLU A 566 -1.57 -2.13 9.60
C GLU A 566 -1.62 -1.55 11.02
N SER A 567 -1.13 -0.33 11.22
CA SER A 567 -1.19 0.37 12.50
C SER A 567 -2.61 0.85 12.89
N GLY A 568 -3.50 0.94 11.90
CA GLY A 568 -4.90 1.32 12.10
C GLY A 568 -5.86 0.15 12.35
N ARG A 569 -5.41 -1.09 12.29
CA ARG A 569 -6.24 -2.30 12.28
C ARG A 569 -7.11 -2.49 13.53
N GLY A 570 -6.63 -2.09 14.72
CA GLY A 570 -7.43 -2.08 15.94
C GLY A 570 -8.56 -1.04 15.92
N PHE A 571 -8.32 0.08 15.21
CA PHE A 571 -9.30 1.15 15.10
C PHE A 571 -10.40 0.85 14.06
N ALA A 572 -10.06 0.15 12.98
CA ALA A 572 -11.04 -0.28 11.98
C ALA A 572 -12.12 -1.19 12.60
N VAL A 573 -11.72 -2.07 13.54
CA VAL A 573 -12.64 -2.95 14.27
C VAL A 573 -13.59 -2.15 15.18
N VAL A 574 -13.10 -1.11 15.83
CA VAL A 574 -13.93 -0.24 16.71
C VAL A 574 -14.90 0.60 15.90
N ALA A 575 -14.45 1.17 14.79
CA ALA A 575 -15.31 1.97 13.92
C ALA A 575 -16.42 1.13 13.29
N ASP A 576 -16.12 -0.11 12.88
CA ASP A 576 -17.15 -1.04 12.36
C ASP A 576 -18.16 -1.46 13.44
N GLU A 577 -17.74 -1.58 14.68
CA GLU A 577 -18.66 -1.90 15.78
C GLU A 577 -19.57 -0.71 16.13
N VAL A 578 -19.05 0.53 16.11
CA VAL A 578 -19.86 1.76 16.26
C VAL A 578 -20.85 1.91 15.10
N ARG A 579 -20.43 1.56 13.87
CA ARG A 579 -21.29 1.59 12.69
C ARG A 579 -22.46 0.60 12.78
N LYS A 580 -22.15 -0.64 13.18
CA LYS A 580 -23.19 -1.66 13.43
C LYS A 580 -24.18 -1.23 14.52
N LEU A 581 -23.68 -0.50 15.52
CA LEU A 581 -24.51 0.00 16.60
C LEU A 581 -25.45 1.12 16.13
N ALA A 582 -24.96 2.03 15.30
CA ALA A 582 -25.75 3.11 14.70
C ALA A 582 -26.85 2.57 13.77
N ASP A 583 -26.54 1.59 12.92
CA ASP A 583 -27.51 0.90 12.06
C ASP A 583 -28.62 0.17 12.88
N ARG A 584 -28.21 -0.47 13.99
CA ARG A 584 -29.17 -1.08 14.91
C ARG A 584 -30.06 -0.04 15.58
N THR A 585 -29.54 1.13 15.92
CA THR A 585 -30.31 2.24 16.49
C THR A 585 -31.28 2.83 15.48
N ALA A 586 -30.85 3.06 14.25
CA ALA A 586 -31.70 3.52 13.15
C ALA A 586 -32.83 2.50 12.84
N SER A 587 -32.51 1.21 12.83
CA SER A 587 -33.50 0.14 12.65
C SER A 587 -34.53 0.10 13.81
N ALA A 588 -34.08 0.27 15.05
CA ALA A 588 -34.96 0.33 16.21
C ALA A 588 -35.88 1.56 16.20
N THR A 589 -35.35 2.73 15.78
CA THR A 589 -36.16 3.97 15.66
C THR A 589 -37.20 3.87 14.53
N LEU A 590 -36.91 3.16 13.45
CA LEU A 590 -37.91 2.84 12.41
C LEU A 590 -39.06 2.02 12.98
N GLN A 591 -38.74 0.96 13.74
CA GLN A 591 -39.78 0.12 14.37
C GLN A 591 -40.64 0.92 15.38
N ILE A 592 -40.07 1.87 16.10
CA ILE A 592 -40.81 2.74 17.01
C ILE A 592 -41.66 3.74 16.21
N GLY A 593 -41.14 4.31 15.15
CA GLY A 593 -41.90 5.20 14.25
C GLY A 593 -43.15 4.52 13.70
N ASP A 594 -43.02 3.26 13.31
CA ASP A 594 -44.15 2.44 12.84
C ASP A 594 -45.18 2.18 13.95
N MET A 595 -44.71 1.91 15.17
CA MET A 595 -45.59 1.72 16.35
C MET A 595 -46.32 3.03 16.75
N ILE A 596 -45.66 4.17 16.72
CA ILE A 596 -46.25 5.48 16.98
C ILE A 596 -47.24 5.87 15.86
N GLY A 597 -46.94 5.61 14.60
CA GLY A 597 -47.85 5.77 13.45
C GLY A 597 -49.12 4.91 13.66
N GLY A 598 -48.97 3.67 14.15
CA GLY A 598 -50.05 2.78 14.49
C GLY A 598 -50.92 3.34 15.63
N ILE A 599 -50.34 3.92 16.67
CA ILE A 599 -51.05 4.55 17.83
C ILE A 599 -51.86 5.78 17.36
N GLN A 600 -51.26 6.65 16.53
CA GLN A 600 -51.92 7.82 15.97
C GLN A 600 -53.14 7.42 15.08
N GLN A 601 -52.96 6.39 14.25
CA GLN A 601 -54.02 5.87 13.40
C GLN A 601 -55.13 5.19 14.21
N GLN A 602 -54.77 4.48 15.27
CA GLN A 602 -55.74 3.88 16.20
C GLN A 602 -56.51 4.92 16.98
N ALA A 603 -55.87 6.01 17.48
CA ALA A 603 -56.53 7.09 18.15
C ALA A 603 -57.49 7.87 17.26
N ALA A 604 -57.09 8.14 16.00
CA ALA A 604 -57.99 8.76 15.01
C ALA A 604 -59.19 7.85 14.68
N GLY A 605 -58.90 6.54 14.53
CA GLY A 605 -59.96 5.54 14.31
C GLY A 605 -60.93 5.41 15.50
N ALA A 606 -60.42 5.51 16.77
CA ALA A 606 -61.19 5.45 17.98
C ALA A 606 -62.10 6.70 18.16
N VAL A 607 -61.57 7.94 17.84
CA VAL A 607 -62.42 9.16 17.83
C VAL A 607 -63.50 9.07 16.77
N SER A 608 -63.20 8.57 15.58
CA SER A 608 -64.17 8.33 14.54
C SER A 608 -65.18 7.24 14.95
N SER A 609 -64.73 6.19 15.64
CA SER A 609 -65.60 5.15 16.18
C SER A 609 -66.45 5.65 17.35
N MET A 610 -65.92 6.56 18.19
CA MET A 610 -66.74 7.22 19.24
C MET A 610 -67.78 8.15 18.64
N ASP A 611 -67.44 8.92 17.59
CA ASP A 611 -68.42 9.77 16.88
C ASP A 611 -69.46 8.93 16.07
N SER A 612 -69.09 7.78 15.54
CA SER A 612 -70.03 6.80 14.97
C SER A 612 -70.88 6.12 16.04
N GLY A 613 -70.23 5.67 17.16
CA GLY A 613 -70.90 5.07 18.28
C GLY A 613 -71.84 6.04 19.02
N MET A 614 -71.53 7.35 19.01
CA MET A 614 -72.49 8.38 19.51
C MET A 614 -73.67 8.55 18.59
N ARG A 615 -73.52 8.48 17.26
CA ARG A 615 -74.61 8.49 16.28
C ARG A 615 -75.42 7.20 16.33
N GLU A 616 -74.72 6.06 16.45
CA GLU A 616 -75.38 4.75 16.63
C GLU A 616 -76.07 4.63 18.00
N MET A 617 -75.56 5.31 19.04
CA MET A 617 -76.21 5.38 20.35
C MET A 617 -77.39 6.33 20.32
N GLU A 618 -77.34 7.47 19.55
CA GLU A 618 -78.53 8.31 19.26
C GLU A 618 -79.58 7.53 18.43
N ASP A 619 -79.09 6.74 17.47
CA ASP A 619 -79.97 5.83 16.73
C ASP A 619 -80.33 4.55 17.55
N GLY A 620 -79.38 4.06 18.38
CA GLY A 620 -79.62 2.95 19.29
C GLY A 620 -80.46 3.27 20.54
N LEU A 621 -80.46 4.54 20.98
CA LEU A 621 -81.47 5.06 21.98
C LEU A 621 -82.88 5.05 21.42
N ARG A 622 -82.98 5.30 20.10
CA ARG A 622 -84.23 5.15 19.37
C ARG A 622 -84.58 3.69 19.17
N LEU A 623 -83.61 2.82 19.05
CA LEU A 623 -83.77 1.34 19.00
C LEU A 623 -83.87 0.70 20.38
N ALA A 624 -83.26 1.32 21.45
CA ALA A 624 -83.24 0.80 22.80
C ALA A 624 -84.55 0.96 23.55
N GLU A 625 -85.47 1.74 23.03
CA GLU A 625 -86.89 1.58 23.38
C GLU A 625 -87.43 0.17 23.01
N HIS A 626 -86.58 -0.56 22.18
CA HIS A 626 -86.96 -1.90 21.74
C HIS A 626 -86.05 -3.05 22.20
N ALA A 627 -84.90 -2.76 22.81
CA ALA A 627 -83.99 -3.84 23.24
C ALA A 627 -83.30 -3.55 24.55
N ALA A 628 -83.84 -4.09 25.63
CA ALA A 628 -83.29 -3.97 27.03
C ALA A 628 -82.07 -4.89 27.24
N SER A 629 -81.15 -5.08 26.29
CA SER A 629 -80.10 -6.09 26.49
C SER A 629 -78.69 -5.80 25.98
N ASP A 630 -78.30 -4.57 25.57
CA ASP A 630 -76.96 -4.40 25.00
C ASP A 630 -75.98 -3.57 25.88
N ASN A 631 -75.68 -4.10 27.08
CA ASN A 631 -74.52 -3.63 27.89
C ASN A 631 -73.20 -4.30 27.51
N GLY A 632 -73.19 -5.10 26.45
CA GLY A 632 -72.00 -5.86 26.03
C GLY A 632 -70.90 -5.01 25.37
N ASP A 633 -71.30 -3.97 24.56
CA ASP A 633 -70.32 -3.23 23.76
C ASP A 633 -69.42 -2.29 24.59
N ALA A 634 -69.94 -1.69 25.65
CA ALA A 634 -69.16 -0.86 26.54
C ALA A 634 -68.09 -1.68 27.33
N GLN A 635 -68.40 -2.91 27.74
CA GLN A 635 -67.43 -3.81 28.37
C GLN A 635 -66.34 -4.26 27.38
N GLN A 636 -66.68 -4.48 26.12
CA GLN A 636 -65.74 -4.87 25.11
C GLN A 636 -64.75 -3.73 24.78
N LEU A 637 -65.24 -2.48 24.68
CA LEU A 637 -64.40 -1.27 24.49
C LEU A 637 -63.40 -1.06 25.65
N ILE A 638 -63.82 -1.28 26.88
CA ILE A 638 -62.90 -1.17 28.04
C ILE A 638 -61.91 -2.33 28.08
N GLY A 639 -62.33 -3.52 27.69
CA GLY A 639 -61.42 -4.67 27.53
C GLY A 639 -60.34 -4.39 26.50
N SER A 640 -60.67 -3.76 25.37
CA SER A 640 -59.70 -3.37 24.37
C SER A 640 -58.76 -2.20 24.81
N LEU A 641 -59.29 -1.26 25.61
CA LEU A 641 -58.49 -0.18 26.18
C LEU A 641 -57.46 -0.72 27.20
N VAL A 642 -57.85 -1.62 28.09
CA VAL A 642 -56.95 -2.28 29.04
C VAL A 642 -55.91 -3.10 28.30
N ALA A 643 -56.30 -3.86 27.28
CA ALA A 643 -55.34 -4.62 26.45
C ALA A 643 -54.31 -3.70 25.74
N SER A 644 -54.73 -2.50 25.32
CA SER A 644 -53.81 -1.51 24.70
C SER A 644 -52.85 -0.94 25.72
N ILE A 645 -53.28 -0.65 26.93
CA ILE A 645 -52.43 -0.19 28.03
C ILE A 645 -51.43 -1.27 28.44
N ASP A 646 -51.84 -2.51 28.51
CA ASP A 646 -50.97 -3.66 28.79
C ASP A 646 -49.92 -3.83 27.69
N GLY A 647 -50.28 -3.65 26.40
CA GLY A 647 -49.37 -3.67 25.31
C GLY A 647 -48.32 -2.56 25.34
N ILE A 648 -48.71 -1.34 25.76
CA ILE A 648 -47.78 -0.22 25.93
C ILE A 648 -46.83 -0.50 27.12
N ALA A 649 -47.32 -1.12 28.22
CA ALA A 649 -46.51 -1.49 29.36
C ALA A 649 -45.46 -2.56 29.02
N GLU A 650 -45.81 -3.52 28.19
CA GLU A 650 -44.88 -4.53 27.71
C GLU A 650 -43.81 -3.93 26.77
N ALA A 651 -44.21 -3.07 25.85
CA ALA A 651 -43.30 -2.36 24.95
C ALA A 651 -42.32 -1.45 25.74
N SER A 652 -42.81 -0.75 26.79
CA SER A 652 -41.96 0.11 27.65
C SER A 652 -40.91 -0.72 28.43
N ARG A 653 -41.28 -1.91 28.92
CA ARG A 653 -40.32 -2.82 29.58
C ARG A 653 -39.25 -3.32 28.57
N ALA A 654 -39.65 -3.76 27.39
CA ALA A 654 -38.73 -4.21 26.37
C ALA A 654 -37.76 -3.07 25.95
N TYR A 655 -38.24 -1.83 26.00
CA TYR A 655 -37.40 -0.64 25.74
C TYR A 655 -36.33 -0.44 26.81
N GLY A 656 -36.72 -0.60 28.10
CA GLY A 656 -35.77 -0.52 29.21
C GLY A 656 -34.65 -1.55 29.08
N GLU A 657 -34.97 -2.78 28.66
CA GLU A 657 -33.95 -3.81 28.43
C GLU A 657 -32.99 -3.42 27.30
N LYS A 658 -33.52 -2.83 26.21
CA LYS A 658 -32.68 -2.36 25.10
C LYS A 658 -31.72 -1.23 25.51
N VAL A 659 -32.20 -0.29 26.33
CA VAL A 659 -31.35 0.78 26.88
C VAL A 659 -30.24 0.20 27.77
N GLN A 660 -30.52 -0.81 28.57
CA GLN A 660 -29.50 -1.50 29.36
C GLN A 660 -28.46 -2.21 28.47
N GLN A 661 -28.88 -2.86 27.39
CA GLN A 661 -27.97 -3.48 26.43
C GLN A 661 -27.03 -2.45 25.77
N VAL A 662 -27.59 -1.30 25.36
CA VAL A 662 -26.78 -0.21 24.80
C VAL A 662 -25.77 0.33 25.80
N ASN A 663 -26.19 0.47 27.10
CA ASN A 663 -25.29 0.89 28.17
C ASN A 663 -24.11 -0.09 28.36
N ALA A 664 -24.39 -1.39 28.35
CA ALA A 664 -23.35 -2.41 28.44
C ALA A 664 -22.37 -2.33 27.22
N ALA A 665 -22.90 -2.19 26.02
CA ALA A 665 -22.08 -2.03 24.82
C ALA A 665 -21.20 -0.75 24.84
N THR A 666 -21.77 0.35 25.34
CA THR A 666 -21.04 1.63 25.46
C THR A 666 -19.90 1.53 26.48
N ARG A 667 -20.08 0.82 27.59
CA ARG A 667 -19.00 0.53 28.55
C ARG A 667 -17.90 -0.33 27.92
N SER A 668 -18.27 -1.32 27.12
CA SER A 668 -17.29 -2.14 26.39
C SER A 668 -16.47 -1.30 25.41
N ILE A 669 -17.10 -0.37 24.69
CA ILE A 669 -16.40 0.57 23.79
C ILE A 669 -15.42 1.44 24.58
N SER A 670 -15.80 1.95 25.76
CA SER A 670 -14.90 2.73 26.62
C SER A 670 -13.64 1.93 26.98
N THR A 671 -13.81 0.66 27.37
CA THR A 671 -12.67 -0.22 27.70
C THR A 671 -11.73 -0.45 26.47
N VAL A 672 -12.30 -0.59 25.27
CA VAL A 672 -11.52 -0.74 24.05
C VAL A 672 -10.77 0.56 23.70
N LEU A 673 -11.37 1.72 23.93
CA LEU A 673 -10.72 3.01 23.76
C LEU A 673 -9.53 3.19 24.70
N ASP A 674 -9.68 2.84 25.98
CA ASP A 674 -8.59 2.88 26.97
C ASP A 674 -7.42 1.99 26.54
N HIS A 675 -7.71 0.77 26.08
CA HIS A 675 -6.68 -0.14 25.59
C HIS A 675 -6.01 0.37 24.30
N SER A 676 -6.80 0.94 23.41
CA SER A 676 -6.29 1.55 22.18
C SER A 676 -5.40 2.77 22.46
N GLN A 677 -5.76 3.59 23.44
CA GLN A 677 -4.92 4.71 23.88
C GLN A 677 -3.58 4.23 24.42
N TYR A 678 -3.58 3.22 25.28
CA TYR A 678 -2.35 2.62 25.79
C TYR A 678 -1.45 2.06 24.67
N SER A 679 -2.04 1.38 23.70
CA SER A 679 -1.31 0.85 22.53
C SER A 679 -0.73 1.96 21.65
N SER A 680 -1.46 3.08 21.50
CA SER A 680 -1.00 4.27 20.78
C SER A 680 0.19 4.92 21.49
N GLU A 681 0.15 5.05 22.80
CA GLU A 681 1.27 5.57 23.61
C GLU A 681 2.52 4.70 23.49
N GLN A 682 2.37 3.37 23.53
CA GLN A 682 3.48 2.44 23.32
C GLN A 682 4.08 2.57 21.91
N THR A 683 3.23 2.70 20.90
CA THR A 683 3.67 2.89 19.50
C THR A 683 4.44 4.20 19.35
N ALA A 684 3.96 5.28 19.96
CA ALA A 684 4.66 6.56 19.99
C ALA A 684 6.05 6.45 20.62
N ALA A 685 6.13 5.81 21.79
CA ALA A 685 7.39 5.60 22.51
C ALA A 685 8.38 4.74 21.69
N ALA A 686 7.90 3.68 21.04
CA ALA A 686 8.72 2.82 20.19
C ALA A 686 9.23 3.59 18.96
N SER A 687 8.40 4.37 18.29
CA SER A 687 8.77 5.21 17.14
C SER A 687 9.80 6.28 17.54
N GLN A 688 9.63 6.93 18.70
CA GLN A 688 10.60 7.90 19.22
C GLN A 688 11.97 7.26 19.53
N ARG A 689 11.96 6.06 20.14
CA ARG A 689 13.22 5.31 20.39
C ARG A 689 13.90 4.95 19.08
N LEU A 690 13.14 4.50 18.07
CA LEU A 690 13.68 4.18 16.76
C LEU A 690 14.28 5.43 16.09
N ALA A 691 13.57 6.55 16.11
CA ALA A 691 14.09 7.83 15.62
C ALA A 691 15.39 8.25 16.34
N ALA A 692 15.44 8.13 17.67
CA ALA A 692 16.63 8.45 18.46
C ALA A 692 17.81 7.53 18.12
N LEU A 693 17.59 6.23 17.89
CA LEU A 693 18.63 5.32 17.44
C LEU A 693 19.15 5.69 16.05
N MET A 694 18.24 6.10 15.15
CA MET A 694 18.63 6.49 13.79
C MET A 694 19.37 7.85 13.74
N THR A 695 19.18 8.74 14.71
CA THR A 695 19.94 10.00 14.79
C THR A 695 21.42 9.80 15.15
N GLN A 696 21.80 8.59 15.60
CA GLN A 696 23.22 8.25 15.80
C GLN A 696 23.96 8.14 14.45
N PHE A 697 23.25 7.91 13.35
CA PHE A 697 23.82 7.86 12.00
C PHE A 697 23.69 9.22 11.32
N GLN A 698 24.82 9.77 10.87
CA GLN A 698 24.84 10.98 10.08
C GLN A 698 24.67 10.60 8.59
N VAL A 699 23.52 10.93 8.04
CA VAL A 699 23.18 10.78 6.62
C VAL A 699 22.97 12.17 6.01
N ASP A 700 23.22 12.33 4.71
CA ASP A 700 23.03 13.62 4.02
C ASP A 700 21.56 14.05 3.91
#